data_fcc88b069f9205e45eab76b9b4f7bb59
#
_entry.id   fcc88b069f9205e45eab76b9b4f7bb59
#
_cell.length_a   1.000
_cell.length_b   1.000
_cell.length_c   1.000
_cell.angle_alpha   90.00
_cell.angle_beta   90.00
_cell.angle_gamma   90.00
#
_symmetry.space_group_name_H-M   'P 1'
#
loop_
_entity.id
_entity.type
_entity.pdbx_description
1 polymer ?
#
loop_
_entity_poly.entity_id
_entity_poly.type
_entity_poly.pdbx_seq_one_letter_code
_entity_poly.pdbx_strand_id
1 'polypeptide(L)'
;MGVAPLEDFNQQRPTEGGVPSERTQVFIRYDNDALYLGARMFRAQPSDILRSLSRRDGSATAEHLQVTFDTHRDGRTGYAFKISAAGVQGDFHHAQDNEMRGREAQYDPVWEASAAIDSLGWVAEMRIPFSQLRFPAADRQEWGFQLDRWMPDKNEDLQWIVIPTKETGYISRFGTLTGIAGVKAVRPVELLPYVASDAVRAAVVDQANPFRNPTRTRVGMDAKFGIGSNLTIDATMNPDFGQVEADPAEVNLSAFETIVEERRTFFTEGAQLLRIEGPNYFYSRRIGAAPHLSVSGDYVDQPRASTILGAAKLTGRTASRLSVGALLGMTGRANARVFSVDSNRTTSTVVEPRTEYAVVRLEQELGKQASTFGGMLVAMRRDLGSYPTLTARLASQAYSGGVDWRIRWQQGKYAVSGYAGFSHVEGDSLAIGRVQRSSAHYFQRPDGAYLDYDPSRQSLTGYTASIRADKDAGRRILWGAQVSTETSGYEVNDVGRLQSAEDVDYNADIQIRETEPGRYLRNWRLGFVSRGSFNYGGNHTNAEWQQSANLTFLNFWSLNLNTRLDPSTLDDALTRGGPLMRTGLSWGQDYRLNSAMGARTGWRANYNWGRDALGGWRSAFGGGITVRPSPRWQLSLDPNYQRSTDSRQYVTTVTDAAATATYGARYLFAYVDRVTTSLKTRVNYAFSRSLTLEGYAEPFAASGRYHGIGELRAPRTSELRRYGAEGTTITRLADGSYAVTPQGAAFTLSNRDFNVLSFRSNVVLRWEWHAGSTLYVVWQQNRRASEALGEPVSAADLLNTTRAAGDNFLALKMSYWLPVKGRS
;
A
#
# COMPACT_ATOMS: atom_id res chain seq x y z
N MET A 1 -6.33 38.79 -32.45
CA MET A 1 -7.40 39.03 -31.46
C MET A 1 -7.02 38.30 -30.17
N GLY A 2 -6.89 39.04 -29.06
CA GLY A 2 -6.48 38.48 -27.78
C GLY A 2 -7.61 37.68 -27.14
N VAL A 3 -7.29 36.51 -26.60
CA VAL A 3 -8.19 35.76 -25.68
C VAL A 3 -8.15 36.48 -24.34
N ALA A 4 -9.28 36.71 -23.70
CA ALA A 4 -9.33 37.26 -22.34
C ALA A 4 -8.73 36.26 -21.35
N PRO A 5 -7.87 36.70 -20.41
CA PRO A 5 -7.36 35.80 -19.36
C PRO A 5 -8.42 35.45 -18.35
N LEU A 6 -8.28 34.27 -17.74
CA LEU A 6 -8.93 33.91 -16.50
C LEU A 6 -8.08 34.45 -15.35
N GLU A 7 -8.62 35.31 -14.50
CA GLU A 7 -7.90 36.01 -13.42
C GLU A 7 -8.57 35.94 -12.06
N ASP A 8 -9.80 35.45 -11.97
CA ASP A 8 -10.63 35.46 -10.76
C ASP A 8 -10.23 34.35 -9.78
N PHE A 9 -8.96 34.32 -9.37
CA PHE A 9 -8.47 33.39 -8.36
C PHE A 9 -8.74 33.93 -6.95
N ASN A 10 -9.03 33.02 -6.02
CA ASN A 10 -9.15 33.32 -4.60
C ASN A 10 -8.35 32.27 -3.78
N GLN A 11 -8.02 32.64 -2.56
CA GLN A 11 -7.31 31.70 -1.67
C GLN A 11 -8.24 30.56 -1.25
N GLN A 12 -7.79 29.33 -1.43
CA GLN A 12 -8.29 28.17 -0.72
C GLN A 12 -7.60 28.06 0.65
N ARG A 13 -6.33 28.38 0.69
CA ARG A 13 -5.45 28.50 1.86
C ARG A 13 -4.52 29.70 1.67
N PRO A 14 -4.16 30.40 2.74
CA PRO A 14 -4.43 30.17 4.15
C PRO A 14 -5.84 30.52 4.61
N THR A 15 -6.57 31.37 3.88
CA THR A 15 -7.90 31.86 4.26
C THR A 15 -8.89 31.57 3.14
N GLU A 16 -9.86 30.68 3.39
CA GLU A 16 -10.86 30.31 2.39
C GLU A 16 -11.63 31.55 1.89
N GLY A 17 -11.62 31.78 0.57
CA GLY A 17 -12.22 32.94 -0.06
C GLY A 17 -11.41 34.25 0.08
N GLY A 18 -10.20 34.19 0.65
CA GLY A 18 -9.32 35.37 0.79
C GLY A 18 -8.77 35.88 -0.53
N VAL A 19 -8.31 37.16 -0.51
CA VAL A 19 -7.68 37.80 -1.67
C VAL A 19 -6.32 37.19 -1.96
N PRO A 20 -5.99 36.83 -3.21
CA PRO A 20 -4.68 36.30 -3.58
C PRO A 20 -3.55 37.30 -3.24
N SER A 21 -2.44 36.79 -2.69
CA SER A 21 -1.25 37.62 -2.46
C SER A 21 -0.49 37.93 -3.74
N GLU A 22 -0.71 37.15 -4.81
CA GLU A 22 -0.05 37.31 -6.10
C GLU A 22 -1.05 37.03 -7.22
N ARG A 23 -0.97 37.82 -8.32
CA ARG A 23 -1.86 37.70 -9.48
C ARG A 23 -1.51 36.48 -10.33
N THR A 24 -2.55 35.90 -10.94
CA THR A 24 -2.43 34.78 -11.90
C THR A 24 -3.29 35.08 -13.12
N GLN A 25 -2.77 34.83 -14.31
CA GLN A 25 -3.50 34.95 -15.58
C GLN A 25 -3.35 33.64 -16.36
N VAL A 26 -4.46 33.06 -16.81
CA VAL A 26 -4.46 31.83 -17.60
C VAL A 26 -5.25 32.04 -18.88
N PHE A 27 -4.67 31.60 -19.99
CA PHE A 27 -5.24 31.67 -21.35
C PHE A 27 -5.45 30.24 -21.85
N ILE A 28 -6.59 29.95 -22.48
CA ILE A 28 -6.91 28.64 -23.04
C ILE A 28 -7.22 28.79 -24.52
N ARG A 29 -6.65 27.91 -25.34
CA ARG A 29 -6.91 27.74 -26.76
C ARG A 29 -6.91 26.26 -27.11
N TYR A 30 -7.46 25.93 -28.28
CA TYR A 30 -7.40 24.59 -28.84
C TYR A 30 -7.32 24.62 -30.37
N ASP A 31 -6.86 23.49 -30.92
CA ASP A 31 -6.94 23.19 -32.35
C ASP A 31 -7.63 21.79 -32.51
N ASN A 32 -7.44 21.14 -33.64
CA ASN A 32 -8.01 19.82 -33.86
C ASN A 32 -7.30 18.70 -33.10
N ASP A 33 -6.07 18.92 -32.61
CA ASP A 33 -5.21 17.88 -32.03
C ASP A 33 -5.01 18.02 -30.52
N ALA A 34 -5.04 19.26 -30.01
CA ALA A 34 -4.65 19.52 -28.64
C ALA A 34 -5.35 20.74 -28.01
N LEU A 35 -5.36 20.74 -26.69
CA LEU A 35 -5.65 21.89 -25.85
C LEU A 35 -4.34 22.59 -25.47
N TYR A 36 -4.31 23.91 -25.52
CA TYR A 36 -3.17 24.76 -25.19
C TYR A 36 -3.53 25.66 -24.02
N LEU A 37 -2.69 25.69 -22.99
CA LEU A 37 -2.78 26.62 -21.89
C LEU A 37 -1.51 27.46 -21.86
N GLY A 38 -1.68 28.80 -21.83
CA GLY A 38 -0.62 29.75 -21.51
C GLY A 38 -0.94 30.40 -20.17
N ALA A 39 0.03 30.51 -19.28
CA ALA A 39 -0.18 31.11 -17.99
C ALA A 39 0.94 32.05 -17.56
N ARG A 40 0.56 33.15 -16.89
CA ARG A 40 1.46 34.11 -16.24
C ARG A 40 1.18 34.12 -14.75
N MET A 41 2.16 33.72 -13.95
CA MET A 41 2.14 33.75 -12.49
C MET A 41 3.03 34.90 -12.01
N PHE A 42 2.39 36.00 -11.62
CA PHE A 42 3.12 37.15 -11.10
C PHE A 42 3.70 36.87 -9.72
N ARG A 43 4.85 37.47 -9.43
CA ARG A 43 5.54 37.42 -8.14
C ARG A 43 6.22 38.76 -7.87
N ALA A 44 5.90 39.36 -6.74
CA ALA A 44 6.56 40.59 -6.28
C ALA A 44 8.08 40.40 -6.08
N GLN A 45 8.47 39.20 -5.64
CA GLN A 45 9.85 38.77 -5.42
C GLN A 45 10.12 37.45 -6.20
N PRO A 46 10.54 37.47 -7.47
CA PRO A 46 10.80 36.26 -8.25
C PRO A 46 11.94 35.37 -7.70
N SER A 47 12.86 35.96 -6.91
CA SER A 47 13.91 35.21 -6.19
C SER A 47 13.38 34.20 -5.20
N ASP A 48 12.19 34.39 -4.66
CA ASP A 48 11.58 33.54 -3.64
C ASP A 48 10.85 32.34 -4.24
N ILE A 49 10.69 32.28 -5.56
CA ILE A 49 10.05 31.16 -6.26
C ILE A 49 10.82 29.88 -5.96
N LEU A 50 10.16 28.94 -5.27
CA LEU A 50 10.71 27.61 -5.07
C LEU A 50 10.61 26.81 -6.37
N ARG A 51 11.77 26.39 -6.92
CA ARG A 51 11.92 25.74 -8.23
C ARG A 51 12.73 24.46 -8.16
N SER A 52 12.42 23.60 -7.18
CA SER A 52 13.11 22.32 -7.07
C SER A 52 12.85 21.44 -8.28
N LEU A 53 13.92 20.87 -8.83
CA LEU A 53 13.86 19.90 -9.91
C LEU A 53 13.59 18.50 -9.34
N SER A 54 12.84 17.72 -10.07
CA SER A 54 12.62 16.30 -9.85
C SER A 54 12.38 15.60 -11.18
N ARG A 55 12.26 14.30 -11.16
CA ARG A 55 11.62 13.59 -12.26
C ARG A 55 10.15 14.00 -12.39
N ARG A 56 9.52 13.73 -13.52
CA ARG A 56 8.07 13.78 -13.71
C ARG A 56 7.37 13.05 -12.54
N ASP A 57 6.26 13.60 -12.04
CA ASP A 57 5.49 13.11 -10.87
C ASP A 57 6.26 13.05 -9.55
N GLY A 58 7.45 13.62 -9.52
CA GLY A 58 8.26 13.66 -8.31
C GLY A 58 7.69 14.60 -7.25
N SER A 59 7.98 14.29 -5.98
CA SER A 59 7.49 15.01 -4.80
C SER A 59 8.32 16.26 -4.43
N ALA A 60 9.02 16.87 -5.39
CA ALA A 60 9.82 18.07 -5.11
C ALA A 60 8.91 19.25 -4.74
N THR A 61 9.32 20.01 -3.70
CA THR A 61 8.61 21.23 -3.30
C THR A 61 8.95 22.34 -4.29
N ALA A 62 7.98 22.70 -5.12
CA ALA A 62 8.10 23.78 -6.09
C ALA A 62 6.76 24.51 -6.25
N GLU A 63 6.82 25.80 -6.57
CA GLU A 63 5.64 26.53 -7.02
C GLU A 63 5.11 25.89 -8.30
N HIS A 64 3.79 25.68 -8.41
CA HIS A 64 3.20 25.03 -9.58
C HIS A 64 1.80 25.55 -9.91
N LEU A 65 1.44 25.40 -11.17
CA LEU A 65 0.07 25.53 -11.68
C LEU A 65 -0.44 24.14 -12.04
N GLN A 66 -1.68 23.87 -11.64
CA GLN A 66 -2.41 22.65 -11.99
C GLN A 66 -3.69 23.01 -12.70
N VAL A 67 -4.03 22.26 -13.74
CA VAL A 67 -5.34 22.29 -14.40
C VAL A 67 -5.98 20.92 -14.27
N THR A 68 -7.26 20.89 -13.96
CA THR A 68 -8.02 19.65 -13.87
C THR A 68 -9.29 19.74 -14.73
N PHE A 69 -9.53 18.72 -15.55
CA PHE A 69 -10.67 18.61 -16.46
C PHE A 69 -11.56 17.43 -16.07
N ASP A 70 -12.83 17.68 -15.83
CA ASP A 70 -13.89 16.65 -15.86
C ASP A 70 -14.47 16.62 -17.28
N THR A 71 -13.88 15.82 -18.13
CA THR A 71 -14.22 15.73 -19.55
C THR A 71 -15.53 15.01 -19.82
N HIS A 72 -16.01 14.20 -18.87
CA HIS A 72 -17.29 13.52 -18.96
C HIS A 72 -18.42 14.33 -18.30
N ARG A 73 -18.09 15.40 -17.59
CA ARG A 73 -19.00 16.20 -16.78
C ARG A 73 -19.83 15.36 -15.83
N ASP A 74 -19.16 14.36 -15.26
CA ASP A 74 -19.78 13.42 -14.35
C ASP A 74 -19.72 13.88 -12.89
N GLY A 75 -18.94 14.93 -12.60
CA GLY A 75 -18.76 15.47 -11.24
C GLY A 75 -17.99 14.51 -10.33
N ARG A 76 -17.27 13.53 -10.87
CA ARG A 76 -16.59 12.48 -10.10
C ARG A 76 -15.17 12.23 -10.56
N THR A 77 -14.95 12.18 -11.88
CA THR A 77 -13.65 11.84 -12.46
C THR A 77 -13.01 13.06 -13.11
N GLY A 78 -11.67 13.14 -13.06
CA GLY A 78 -10.97 14.29 -13.65
C GLY A 78 -9.52 13.98 -13.99
N TYR A 79 -9.04 14.58 -15.08
CA TYR A 79 -7.67 14.51 -15.54
C TYR A 79 -6.92 15.77 -15.10
N ALA A 80 -5.89 15.59 -14.29
CA ALA A 80 -5.08 16.68 -13.78
C ALA A 80 -3.71 16.74 -14.46
N PHE A 81 -3.30 17.94 -14.87
CA PHE A 81 -2.00 18.24 -15.45
C PHE A 81 -1.36 19.37 -14.65
N LYS A 82 -0.13 19.18 -14.23
CA LYS A 82 0.59 20.09 -13.36
C LYS A 82 1.95 20.45 -13.98
N ILE A 83 2.31 21.74 -13.95
CA ILE A 83 3.64 22.21 -14.29
C ILE A 83 4.21 23.04 -13.14
N SER A 84 5.45 22.77 -12.75
CA SER A 84 6.15 23.58 -11.75
C SER A 84 6.92 24.76 -12.39
N ALA A 85 7.30 25.75 -11.59
CA ALA A 85 8.16 26.85 -12.02
C ALA A 85 9.56 26.38 -12.50
N ALA A 86 9.96 25.14 -12.19
CA ALA A 86 11.14 24.47 -12.74
C ALA A 86 10.85 23.76 -14.07
N GLY A 87 9.60 23.79 -14.57
CA GLY A 87 9.16 23.10 -15.78
C GLY A 87 9.01 21.58 -15.59
N VAL A 88 8.93 21.10 -14.35
CA VAL A 88 8.65 19.68 -14.07
C VAL A 88 7.17 19.42 -14.26
N GLN A 89 6.86 18.43 -15.09
CA GLN A 89 5.51 17.95 -15.32
C GLN A 89 5.06 17.00 -14.22
N GLY A 90 3.76 17.00 -13.94
CA GLY A 90 3.09 16.02 -13.10
C GLY A 90 1.67 15.83 -13.59
N ASP A 91 1.17 14.63 -13.46
CA ASP A 91 -0.16 14.28 -13.89
C ASP A 91 -0.75 13.18 -13.01
N PHE A 92 -2.06 13.17 -12.92
CA PHE A 92 -2.79 12.13 -12.24
C PHE A 92 -4.26 12.17 -12.66
N HIS A 93 -4.95 11.08 -12.43
CA HIS A 93 -6.37 10.99 -12.66
C HIS A 93 -7.11 10.95 -11.31
N HIS A 94 -8.16 11.73 -11.18
CA HIS A 94 -9.12 11.61 -10.08
C HIS A 94 -10.17 10.58 -10.46
N ALA A 95 -10.26 9.50 -9.73
CA ALA A 95 -11.25 8.46 -9.94
C ALA A 95 -12.48 8.60 -9.05
N GLN A 96 -12.45 9.54 -8.11
CA GLN A 96 -13.52 9.83 -7.18
C GLN A 96 -13.68 11.35 -7.00
N ASP A 97 -14.88 11.77 -6.58
CA ASP A 97 -15.17 13.17 -6.27
C ASP A 97 -14.51 13.62 -4.94
N ASN A 98 -13.19 13.56 -4.91
CA ASN A 98 -12.38 13.94 -3.76
C ASN A 98 -11.00 14.46 -4.21
N GLU A 99 -10.51 15.51 -3.55
CA GLU A 99 -9.24 16.13 -3.91
C GLU A 99 -8.03 15.20 -3.69
N MET A 100 -8.01 14.48 -2.56
CA MET A 100 -6.86 13.66 -2.14
C MET A 100 -7.08 12.16 -2.30
N ARG A 101 -8.29 11.69 -2.04
CA ARG A 101 -8.64 10.28 -2.18
C ARG A 101 -8.94 9.95 -3.63
N GLY A 102 -8.47 8.78 -4.09
CA GLY A 102 -8.70 8.33 -5.46
C GLY A 102 -7.83 9.03 -6.51
N ARG A 103 -6.77 9.74 -6.12
CA ARG A 103 -5.73 10.17 -7.06
C ARG A 103 -4.95 8.96 -7.57
N GLU A 104 -4.96 8.77 -8.87
CA GLU A 104 -4.15 7.78 -9.59
C GLU A 104 -2.91 8.45 -10.13
N ALA A 105 -1.82 8.39 -9.38
CA ALA A 105 -0.53 8.94 -9.79
C ALA A 105 0.16 8.12 -10.91
N GLN A 106 -0.41 6.98 -11.29
CA GLN A 106 0.10 6.12 -12.37
C GLN A 106 -0.56 6.41 -13.73
N TYR A 107 -1.48 7.38 -13.79
CA TYR A 107 -1.92 7.95 -15.05
C TYR A 107 -0.74 8.75 -15.63
N ASP A 108 -0.15 8.28 -16.71
CA ASP A 108 1.08 8.82 -17.32
C ASP A 108 0.85 9.17 -18.82
N PRO A 109 0.11 10.25 -19.11
CA PRO A 109 -0.17 10.69 -20.47
C PRO A 109 1.06 11.33 -21.11
N VAL A 110 1.19 11.25 -22.41
CA VAL A 110 2.25 11.94 -23.16
C VAL A 110 1.77 13.33 -23.56
N TRP A 111 2.27 14.36 -22.88
CA TRP A 111 1.95 15.77 -23.13
C TRP A 111 3.21 16.65 -22.99
N GLU A 112 3.14 17.89 -23.43
CA GLU A 112 4.29 18.79 -23.48
C GLU A 112 4.04 20.02 -22.60
N ALA A 113 5.09 20.47 -21.91
CA ALA A 113 5.05 21.72 -21.16
C ALA A 113 6.41 22.39 -21.06
N SER A 114 6.40 23.71 -20.96
CA SER A 114 7.59 24.54 -20.74
C SER A 114 7.28 25.63 -19.72
N ALA A 115 8.30 25.97 -18.90
CA ALA A 115 8.21 27.08 -17.97
C ALA A 115 9.50 27.89 -17.98
N ALA A 116 9.36 29.23 -17.79
CA ALA A 116 10.46 30.17 -17.67
C ALA A 116 10.18 31.19 -16.57
N ILE A 117 11.24 31.58 -15.84
CA ILE A 117 11.18 32.65 -14.82
C ILE A 117 11.77 33.90 -15.38
N ASP A 118 11.11 35.04 -15.15
CA ASP A 118 11.55 36.37 -15.53
C ASP A 118 11.44 37.40 -14.39
N SER A 119 11.59 38.69 -14.67
CA SER A 119 11.52 39.75 -13.67
C SER A 119 10.13 40.01 -13.09
N LEU A 120 9.06 39.48 -13.71
CA LEU A 120 7.68 39.64 -13.23
C LEU A 120 7.13 38.40 -12.50
N GLY A 121 7.87 37.29 -12.52
CA GLY A 121 7.44 36.04 -11.95
C GLY A 121 7.83 34.84 -12.81
N TRP A 122 6.86 34.03 -13.23
CA TRP A 122 7.13 32.92 -14.17
C TRP A 122 5.96 32.72 -15.14
N VAL A 123 6.26 32.12 -16.28
CA VAL A 123 5.31 31.73 -17.31
C VAL A 123 5.32 30.23 -17.50
N ALA A 124 4.17 29.69 -17.92
CA ALA A 124 4.03 28.30 -18.31
C ALA A 124 3.23 28.19 -19.61
N GLU A 125 3.63 27.24 -20.44
CA GLU A 125 2.88 26.79 -21.62
C GLU A 125 2.69 25.29 -21.53
N MET A 126 1.47 24.81 -21.82
CA MET A 126 1.10 23.40 -21.78
C MET A 126 0.39 23.07 -23.11
N ARG A 127 0.77 21.93 -23.69
CA ARG A 127 0.09 21.31 -24.85
C ARG A 127 -0.40 19.93 -24.42
N ILE A 128 -1.72 19.78 -24.35
CA ILE A 128 -2.37 18.55 -23.91
C ILE A 128 -3.10 17.93 -25.10
N PRO A 129 -2.58 16.83 -25.72
CA PRO A 129 -3.22 16.20 -26.85
C PRO A 129 -4.58 15.59 -26.48
N PHE A 130 -5.57 15.75 -27.34
CA PHE A 130 -6.88 15.12 -27.13
C PHE A 130 -6.82 13.59 -27.12
N SER A 131 -5.80 12.99 -27.73
CA SER A 131 -5.53 11.55 -27.65
C SER A 131 -5.23 11.05 -26.23
N GLN A 132 -4.81 11.93 -25.33
CA GLN A 132 -4.51 11.63 -23.93
C GLN A 132 -5.71 11.87 -22.99
N LEU A 133 -6.80 12.42 -23.51
CA LEU A 133 -8.04 12.68 -22.79
C LEU A 133 -9.15 11.75 -23.31
N ARG A 134 -9.98 11.27 -22.40
CA ARG A 134 -11.22 10.55 -22.76
C ARG A 134 -12.39 11.51 -22.58
N PHE A 135 -13.20 11.68 -23.60
CA PHE A 135 -14.38 12.53 -23.57
C PHE A 135 -15.49 12.02 -24.51
N PRO A 136 -16.76 12.33 -24.26
CA PRO A 136 -17.88 11.89 -25.07
C PRO A 136 -17.74 12.37 -26.53
N ALA A 137 -18.19 11.56 -27.48
CA ALA A 137 -18.30 11.99 -28.88
C ALA A 137 -19.49 12.93 -29.02
N ALA A 138 -19.23 14.24 -29.05
CA ALA A 138 -20.19 15.30 -29.22
C ALA A 138 -19.58 16.43 -30.06
N ASP A 139 -20.37 17.11 -30.87
CA ASP A 139 -19.91 18.23 -31.72
C ASP A 139 -19.42 19.43 -30.87
N ARG A 140 -20.06 19.65 -29.75
CA ARG A 140 -19.67 20.65 -28.74
C ARG A 140 -19.39 19.97 -27.42
N GLN A 141 -18.27 20.31 -26.84
CA GLN A 141 -17.83 19.78 -25.56
C GLN A 141 -18.16 20.79 -24.43
N GLU A 142 -18.62 20.28 -23.32
CA GLU A 142 -18.76 21.01 -22.06
C GLU A 142 -18.06 20.20 -20.98
N TRP A 143 -16.98 20.74 -20.42
CA TRP A 143 -16.18 20.06 -19.41
C TRP A 143 -16.24 20.73 -18.05
N GLY A 144 -16.17 19.99 -16.97
CA GLY A 144 -15.83 20.55 -15.68
C GLY A 144 -14.37 21.03 -15.70
N PHE A 145 -14.09 22.14 -15.03
CA PHE A 145 -12.79 22.79 -15.14
C PHE A 145 -12.38 23.45 -13.83
N GLN A 146 -11.13 23.25 -13.41
CA GLN A 146 -10.53 23.88 -12.24
C GLN A 146 -9.07 24.24 -12.52
N LEU A 147 -8.64 25.37 -11.94
CA LEU A 147 -7.26 25.80 -11.89
C LEU A 147 -6.82 25.98 -10.44
N ASP A 148 -5.65 25.45 -10.12
CA ASP A 148 -5.03 25.55 -8.80
C ASP A 148 -3.59 26.06 -8.94
N ARG A 149 -3.18 27.09 -8.15
CA ARG A 149 -1.80 27.54 -8.04
C ARG A 149 -1.31 27.39 -6.62
N TRP A 150 -0.25 26.61 -6.42
CA TRP A 150 0.39 26.44 -5.12
C TRP A 150 1.68 27.27 -5.02
N MET A 151 1.78 28.10 -3.98
CA MET A 151 2.95 28.89 -3.61
C MET A 151 3.51 28.39 -2.27
N PRO A 152 4.50 27.47 -2.29
CA PRO A 152 4.96 26.80 -1.08
C PRO A 152 5.63 27.72 -0.06
N ASP A 153 6.36 28.75 -0.49
CA ASP A 153 7.01 29.74 0.38
C ASP A 153 6.02 30.52 1.23
N LYS A 154 4.82 30.76 0.69
CA LYS A 154 3.71 31.45 1.36
C LYS A 154 2.72 30.49 2.01
N ASN A 155 2.84 29.19 1.78
CA ASN A 155 1.82 28.17 2.10
C ASN A 155 0.43 28.59 1.59
N GLU A 156 0.39 29.18 0.41
CA GLU A 156 -0.80 29.74 -0.23
C GLU A 156 -1.22 28.88 -1.42
N ASP A 157 -2.51 28.49 -1.40
CA ASP A 157 -3.17 27.73 -2.45
C ASP A 157 -4.30 28.60 -3.03
N LEU A 158 -4.21 28.88 -4.31
CA LEU A 158 -5.19 29.68 -5.03
C LEU A 158 -6.02 28.77 -5.92
N GLN A 159 -7.32 28.93 -5.85
CA GLN A 159 -8.28 28.23 -6.71
C GLN A 159 -9.06 29.22 -7.57
N TRP A 160 -9.34 28.84 -8.82
CA TRP A 160 -10.24 29.62 -9.68
C TRP A 160 -11.69 29.52 -9.16
N ILE A 161 -12.13 28.33 -8.80
CA ILE A 161 -13.39 28.11 -8.06
C ILE A 161 -13.01 27.61 -6.67
N VAL A 162 -13.23 28.43 -5.63
CA VAL A 162 -12.95 28.01 -4.25
C VAL A 162 -13.94 26.93 -3.81
N ILE A 163 -13.40 25.81 -3.38
CA ILE A 163 -14.18 24.67 -2.90
C ILE A 163 -14.22 24.70 -1.37
N PRO A 164 -15.40 24.90 -0.76
CA PRO A 164 -15.49 25.06 0.69
C PRO A 164 -15.07 23.80 1.46
N THR A 165 -14.17 23.93 2.44
CA THR A 165 -13.65 22.84 3.26
C THR A 165 -14.72 22.16 4.14
N LYS A 166 -15.84 22.81 4.37
CA LYS A 166 -16.99 22.31 5.14
C LYS A 166 -17.95 21.45 4.33
N GLU A 167 -17.81 21.42 3.00
CA GLU A 167 -18.65 20.67 2.07
C GLU A 167 -17.93 19.41 1.58
N THR A 168 -18.68 18.50 0.99
CA THR A 168 -18.13 17.32 0.28
C THR A 168 -18.04 17.61 -1.20
N GLY A 169 -17.22 16.83 -1.89
CA GLY A 169 -17.00 16.93 -3.33
C GLY A 169 -15.81 17.81 -3.68
N TYR A 170 -15.18 17.51 -4.79
CA TYR A 170 -14.10 18.30 -5.40
C TYR A 170 -14.41 18.50 -6.88
N ILE A 171 -14.45 17.43 -7.68
CA ILE A 171 -14.74 17.46 -9.13
C ILE A 171 -16.18 18.00 -9.39
N SER A 172 -17.13 17.60 -8.57
CA SER A 172 -18.52 18.06 -8.66
C SER A 172 -18.73 19.55 -8.42
N ARG A 173 -17.69 20.25 -7.92
CA ARG A 173 -17.70 21.69 -7.64
C ARG A 173 -17.02 22.54 -8.70
N PHE A 174 -16.48 21.91 -9.75
CA PHE A 174 -15.76 22.62 -10.80
C PHE A 174 -16.65 23.58 -11.59
N GLY A 175 -16.03 24.64 -12.10
CA GLY A 175 -16.62 25.51 -13.10
C GLY A 175 -16.83 24.79 -14.43
N THR A 176 -17.36 25.48 -15.43
CA THR A 176 -17.63 24.91 -16.73
C THR A 176 -16.76 25.56 -17.80
N LEU A 177 -16.01 24.74 -18.55
CA LEU A 177 -15.31 25.11 -19.76
C LEU A 177 -16.21 24.81 -20.97
N THR A 178 -16.53 25.87 -21.73
CA THR A 178 -17.34 25.78 -22.95
C THR A 178 -16.56 26.32 -24.14
N GLY A 179 -17.11 26.14 -25.36
CA GLY A 179 -16.53 26.71 -26.56
C GLY A 179 -15.62 25.76 -27.36
N ILE A 180 -15.36 24.54 -26.85
CA ILE A 180 -14.64 23.50 -27.58
C ILE A 180 -15.62 22.83 -28.54
N ALA A 181 -15.35 22.90 -29.86
CA ALA A 181 -16.22 22.32 -30.89
C ALA A 181 -15.40 21.66 -32.02
N GLY A 182 -15.98 20.67 -32.70
CA GLY A 182 -15.39 19.98 -33.83
C GLY A 182 -14.22 19.05 -33.50
N VAL A 183 -13.89 18.84 -32.21
CA VAL A 183 -12.83 17.94 -31.80
C VAL A 183 -13.33 16.48 -31.78
N LYS A 184 -12.48 15.55 -32.24
CA LYS A 184 -12.81 14.14 -32.28
C LYS A 184 -12.08 13.37 -31.19
N ALA A 185 -12.80 12.46 -30.52
CA ALA A 185 -12.18 11.51 -29.62
C ALA A 185 -11.28 10.56 -30.44
N VAL A 186 -9.99 10.60 -30.16
CA VAL A 186 -8.99 9.75 -30.84
C VAL A 186 -8.96 8.40 -30.12
N ARG A 187 -8.78 7.31 -30.88
CA ARG A 187 -8.53 5.97 -30.33
C ARG A 187 -7.01 5.75 -30.26
N PRO A 188 -6.37 6.00 -29.13
CA PRO A 188 -4.94 5.79 -29.04
C PRO A 188 -4.62 4.30 -29.16
N VAL A 189 -3.60 3.98 -29.93
CA VAL A 189 -2.93 2.69 -29.91
C VAL A 189 -1.48 2.99 -29.54
N GLU A 190 -1.04 2.47 -28.39
CA GLU A 190 0.30 2.70 -27.90
C GLU A 190 0.96 1.34 -27.65
N LEU A 191 2.18 1.19 -28.08
CA LEU A 191 3.01 0.02 -27.84
C LEU A 191 4.25 0.44 -27.09
N LEU A 192 4.61 -0.33 -26.07
CA LEU A 192 5.80 -0.10 -25.24
C LEU A 192 6.65 -1.38 -25.17
N PRO A 193 7.35 -1.77 -26.25
CA PRO A 193 8.32 -2.84 -26.17
C PRO A 193 9.46 -2.49 -25.22
N TYR A 194 9.98 -3.48 -24.53
CA TYR A 194 11.14 -3.31 -23.65
C TYR A 194 12.07 -4.51 -23.64
N VAL A 195 13.32 -4.23 -23.29
CA VAL A 195 14.34 -5.21 -22.99
C VAL A 195 14.88 -4.91 -21.60
N ALA A 196 14.98 -5.96 -20.78
CA ALA A 196 15.57 -5.87 -19.45
C ALA A 196 16.64 -6.96 -19.30
N SER A 197 17.78 -6.61 -18.75
CA SER A 197 18.84 -7.56 -18.40
C SER A 197 19.25 -7.34 -16.95
N ASP A 198 19.33 -8.41 -16.19
CA ASP A 198 19.77 -8.39 -14.80
C ASP A 198 20.89 -9.38 -14.53
N ALA A 199 21.77 -9.01 -13.61
CA ALA A 199 22.88 -9.83 -13.16
C ALA A 199 22.98 -9.78 -11.64
N VAL A 200 23.04 -10.93 -11.00
CA VAL A 200 23.32 -11.06 -9.57
C VAL A 200 24.81 -11.38 -9.39
N ARG A 201 25.46 -10.70 -8.44
CA ARG A 201 26.84 -10.94 -8.05
C ARG A 201 26.89 -11.14 -6.54
N ALA A 202 27.12 -12.38 -6.13
CA ALA A 202 27.28 -12.73 -4.73
C ALA A 202 28.58 -12.14 -4.15
N ALA A 203 28.57 -11.70 -2.89
CA ALA A 203 29.77 -11.20 -2.20
C ALA A 203 30.79 -12.33 -1.95
N VAL A 204 30.29 -13.55 -1.70
CA VAL A 204 31.10 -14.75 -1.53
C VAL A 204 30.67 -15.73 -2.62
N VAL A 205 31.60 -16.09 -3.51
CA VAL A 205 31.36 -17.04 -4.60
C VAL A 205 31.84 -18.40 -4.17
N ASP A 206 30.92 -19.31 -3.88
CA ASP A 206 31.23 -20.72 -3.74
C ASP A 206 31.47 -21.33 -5.14
N GLN A 207 32.68 -21.79 -5.38
CA GLN A 207 33.07 -22.38 -6.67
C GLN A 207 32.35 -23.69 -6.98
N ALA A 208 31.89 -24.40 -5.96
CA ALA A 208 31.11 -25.62 -6.10
C ALA A 208 29.62 -25.34 -6.47
N ASN A 209 29.13 -24.11 -6.29
CA ASN A 209 27.75 -23.75 -6.63
C ASN A 209 27.60 -23.57 -8.16
N PRO A 210 26.90 -24.47 -8.88
CA PRO A 210 26.72 -24.37 -10.33
C PRO A 210 25.79 -23.21 -10.73
N PHE A 211 25.02 -22.64 -9.77
CA PHE A 211 24.03 -21.56 -10.01
C PHE A 211 24.58 -20.18 -9.65
N ARG A 212 25.86 -20.04 -9.40
CA ARG A 212 26.52 -18.79 -9.05
C ARG A 212 26.38 -17.71 -10.13
N ASN A 213 26.22 -16.47 -9.71
CA ASN A 213 26.24 -15.27 -10.56
C ASN A 213 25.30 -15.33 -11.79
N PRO A 214 24.01 -15.62 -11.64
CA PRO A 214 23.10 -15.70 -12.76
C PRO A 214 22.97 -14.34 -13.48
N THR A 215 22.90 -14.41 -14.81
CA THR A 215 22.50 -13.28 -15.66
C THR A 215 21.26 -13.69 -16.43
N ARG A 216 20.26 -12.80 -16.49
CA ARG A 216 18.97 -13.08 -17.14
C ARG A 216 18.62 -11.91 -18.05
N THR A 217 18.17 -12.21 -19.25
CA THR A 217 17.63 -11.22 -20.19
C THR A 217 16.18 -11.56 -20.50
N ARG A 218 15.34 -10.54 -20.53
CA ARG A 218 13.91 -10.66 -20.81
C ARG A 218 13.52 -9.65 -21.87
N VAL A 219 12.59 -10.05 -22.71
CA VAL A 219 11.93 -9.19 -23.68
C VAL A 219 10.43 -9.26 -23.38
N GLY A 220 9.78 -8.13 -23.37
CA GLY A 220 8.35 -8.05 -23.19
C GLY A 220 7.76 -6.82 -23.86
N MET A 221 6.46 -6.67 -23.75
CA MET A 221 5.73 -5.60 -24.38
C MET A 221 4.50 -5.25 -23.58
N ASP A 222 4.29 -3.97 -23.36
CA ASP A 222 3.01 -3.42 -22.92
C ASP A 222 2.30 -2.78 -24.13
N ALA A 223 0.97 -2.86 -24.15
CA ALA A 223 0.15 -2.31 -25.21
C ALA A 223 -1.09 -1.67 -24.61
N LYS A 224 -1.49 -0.52 -25.14
CA LYS A 224 -2.69 0.20 -24.72
C LYS A 224 -3.57 0.48 -25.94
N PHE A 225 -4.85 0.11 -25.85
CA PHE A 225 -5.83 0.25 -26.93
C PHE A 225 -7.07 0.97 -26.43
N GLY A 226 -7.41 2.11 -27.06
CA GLY A 226 -8.68 2.80 -26.83
C GLY A 226 -9.84 2.07 -27.52
N ILE A 227 -10.90 1.74 -26.76
CA ILE A 227 -12.16 1.18 -27.28
C ILE A 227 -13.25 2.23 -27.19
N GLY A 228 -13.71 2.73 -28.33
CA GLY A 228 -14.58 3.89 -28.33
C GLY A 228 -13.87 5.11 -27.76
N SER A 229 -14.64 5.99 -27.11
CA SER A 229 -14.10 7.20 -26.44
C SER A 229 -13.80 7.01 -24.97
N ASN A 230 -14.23 5.90 -24.36
CA ASN A 230 -14.42 5.82 -22.90
C ASN A 230 -13.77 4.61 -22.25
N LEU A 231 -13.37 3.61 -23.01
CA LEU A 231 -12.77 2.37 -22.50
C LEU A 231 -11.36 2.19 -23.03
N THR A 232 -10.51 1.56 -22.24
CA THR A 232 -9.13 1.21 -22.63
C THR A 232 -8.84 -0.24 -22.25
N ILE A 233 -8.21 -0.96 -23.16
CA ILE A 233 -7.54 -2.22 -22.88
C ILE A 233 -6.06 -1.94 -22.69
N ASP A 234 -5.53 -2.30 -21.53
CA ASP A 234 -4.10 -2.43 -21.28
C ASP A 234 -3.75 -3.91 -21.33
N ALA A 235 -2.73 -4.28 -22.08
CA ALA A 235 -2.24 -5.65 -22.17
C ALA A 235 -0.74 -5.68 -21.90
N THR A 236 -0.27 -6.73 -21.25
CA THR A 236 1.15 -6.96 -21.00
C THR A 236 1.52 -8.39 -21.31
N MET A 237 2.68 -8.58 -21.89
CA MET A 237 3.26 -9.90 -22.19
C MET A 237 4.67 -9.96 -21.58
N ASN A 238 4.92 -11.02 -20.81
CA ASN A 238 6.19 -11.25 -20.11
C ASN A 238 6.71 -10.00 -19.37
N PRO A 239 5.86 -9.36 -18.52
CA PRO A 239 6.20 -8.09 -17.88
C PRO A 239 7.45 -8.22 -17.04
N ASP A 240 8.35 -7.27 -17.19
CA ASP A 240 9.47 -7.10 -16.28
C ASP A 240 9.06 -6.17 -15.14
N PHE A 241 8.92 -6.76 -13.97
CA PHE A 241 8.69 -6.01 -12.72
C PHE A 241 9.99 -5.83 -11.94
N GLY A 242 11.10 -5.60 -12.64
CA GLY A 242 12.37 -5.26 -12.01
C GLY A 242 12.12 -4.23 -10.92
N GLN A 243 12.29 -4.64 -9.66
CA GLN A 243 11.99 -3.79 -8.51
C GLN A 243 12.95 -2.58 -8.54
N VAL A 244 12.42 -1.45 -8.93
CA VAL A 244 13.15 -0.18 -8.89
C VAL A 244 13.41 0.24 -7.43
N GLU A 245 12.59 -0.26 -6.49
CA GLU A 245 12.72 0.01 -5.05
C GLU A 245 12.50 -1.28 -4.24
N ALA A 246 13.41 -1.59 -3.34
CA ALA A 246 13.31 -2.75 -2.46
C ALA A 246 12.24 -2.53 -1.38
N ASP A 247 11.53 -3.60 -1.02
CA ASP A 247 10.62 -3.58 0.12
C ASP A 247 11.41 -3.33 1.43
N PRO A 248 10.84 -2.59 2.42
CA PRO A 248 11.56 -2.25 3.64
C PRO A 248 11.95 -3.49 4.46
N ALA A 249 13.05 -3.41 5.20
CA ALA A 249 13.48 -4.47 6.10
C ALA A 249 12.59 -4.54 7.34
N GLU A 250 12.14 -5.74 7.70
CA GLU A 250 11.36 -5.96 8.92
C GLU A 250 11.64 -7.34 9.54
N VAL A 251 11.31 -7.48 10.82
CA VAL A 251 11.25 -8.75 11.53
C VAL A 251 9.80 -8.99 11.96
N ASN A 252 9.07 -9.83 11.21
CA ASN A 252 7.69 -10.21 11.50
C ASN A 252 7.67 -11.44 12.42
N LEU A 253 7.19 -11.29 13.65
CA LEU A 253 6.97 -12.36 14.63
C LEU A 253 5.48 -12.76 14.76
N SER A 254 4.59 -12.08 14.01
CA SER A 254 3.15 -12.37 14.02
C SER A 254 2.81 -13.65 13.25
N ALA A 255 1.57 -14.09 13.34
CA ALA A 255 1.03 -15.19 12.54
C ALA A 255 0.53 -14.73 11.16
N PHE A 256 0.57 -13.42 10.88
CA PHE A 256 -0.05 -12.81 9.71
C PHE A 256 0.98 -12.37 8.67
N GLU A 257 0.57 -12.41 7.40
CA GLU A 257 1.38 -11.95 6.28
C GLU A 257 1.56 -10.41 6.31
N THR A 258 2.78 -9.94 6.02
CA THR A 258 3.06 -8.52 5.85
C THR A 258 2.46 -8.00 4.55
N ILE A 259 1.80 -6.86 4.61
CA ILE A 259 1.23 -6.21 3.42
C ILE A 259 2.29 -5.40 2.71
N VAL A 260 2.45 -5.67 1.43
CA VAL A 260 3.32 -4.90 0.54
C VAL A 260 2.48 -4.13 -0.47
N GLU A 261 2.76 -2.85 -0.63
CA GLU A 261 2.08 -1.99 -1.60
C GLU A 261 2.39 -2.42 -3.04
N GLU A 262 1.38 -2.37 -3.93
CA GLU A 262 1.58 -2.64 -5.36
C GLU A 262 2.31 -1.47 -6.02
N ARG A 263 3.34 -1.77 -6.80
CA ARG A 263 4.18 -0.78 -7.50
C ARG A 263 4.30 -1.04 -9.00
N ARG A 264 3.77 -2.17 -9.47
CA ARG A 264 3.81 -2.55 -10.89
C ARG A 264 2.77 -1.74 -11.65
N THR A 265 3.21 -0.91 -12.60
CA THR A 265 2.39 0.06 -13.34
C THR A 265 1.13 -0.56 -13.94
N PHE A 266 1.25 -1.75 -14.55
CA PHE A 266 0.10 -2.47 -15.10
C PHE A 266 -1.03 -2.70 -14.09
N PHE A 267 -0.70 -3.00 -12.82
CA PHE A 267 -1.69 -3.28 -11.77
C PHE A 267 -2.12 -2.04 -10.99
N THR A 268 -1.40 -0.93 -11.08
CA THR A 268 -1.71 0.29 -10.34
C THR A 268 -2.56 1.26 -11.15
N GLU A 269 -2.35 1.38 -12.46
CA GLU A 269 -3.19 2.22 -13.34
C GLU A 269 -4.62 1.65 -13.41
N GLY A 270 -5.63 2.46 -13.10
CA GLY A 270 -7.04 2.04 -13.07
C GLY A 270 -7.41 1.05 -11.96
N ALA A 271 -6.53 0.86 -10.96
CA ALA A 271 -6.72 -0.14 -9.90
C ALA A 271 -8.00 0.06 -9.08
N GLN A 272 -8.48 1.30 -8.91
CA GLN A 272 -9.72 1.56 -8.19
C GLN A 272 -10.96 1.01 -8.91
N LEU A 273 -10.91 0.82 -10.25
CA LEU A 273 -11.97 0.18 -11.00
C LEU A 273 -12.02 -1.35 -10.80
N LEU A 274 -11.06 -1.92 -10.06
CA LEU A 274 -10.96 -3.32 -9.69
C LEU A 274 -11.11 -3.52 -8.16
N ARG A 275 -11.65 -2.53 -7.45
CA ARG A 275 -11.85 -2.58 -6.00
C ARG A 275 -13.32 -2.40 -5.64
N ILE A 276 -13.76 -3.06 -4.59
CA ILE A 276 -15.05 -2.90 -3.94
C ILE A 276 -14.86 -2.20 -2.59
N GLU A 277 -15.86 -1.48 -2.09
CA GLU A 277 -15.82 -1.01 -0.70
C GLU A 277 -15.99 -2.20 0.25
N GLY A 278 -15.05 -2.42 1.16
CA GLY A 278 -15.08 -3.46 2.20
C GLY A 278 -14.09 -4.60 1.94
N PRO A 279 -14.52 -5.80 1.53
CA PRO A 279 -13.64 -6.96 1.42
C PRO A 279 -12.56 -6.81 0.37
N ASN A 280 -11.37 -7.27 0.68
CA ASN A 280 -10.25 -7.26 -0.27
C ASN A 280 -10.26 -8.53 -1.13
N TYR A 281 -11.17 -8.62 -2.12
CA TYR A 281 -11.28 -9.76 -3.03
C TYR A 281 -10.11 -9.87 -4.00
N PHE A 282 -9.41 -8.76 -4.30
CA PHE A 282 -8.32 -8.74 -5.25
C PHE A 282 -7.09 -8.03 -4.69
N TYR A 283 -6.03 -8.77 -4.45
CA TYR A 283 -4.71 -8.28 -4.10
C TYR A 283 -3.72 -8.65 -5.21
N SER A 284 -3.42 -7.70 -6.09
CA SER A 284 -2.65 -7.90 -7.32
C SER A 284 -1.28 -8.58 -7.11
N ARG A 285 -0.68 -8.44 -5.92
CA ARG A 285 0.58 -9.11 -5.55
C ARG A 285 0.46 -10.65 -5.50
N ARG A 286 -0.75 -11.23 -5.51
CA ARG A 286 -0.93 -12.68 -5.68
C ARG A 286 -0.55 -13.14 -7.08
N ILE A 287 -0.75 -12.30 -8.10
CA ILE A 287 -0.35 -12.60 -9.47
C ILE A 287 1.17 -12.38 -9.61
N GLY A 288 1.91 -13.44 -9.85
CA GLY A 288 3.37 -13.40 -9.93
C GLY A 288 4.07 -13.42 -8.56
N ALA A 289 3.40 -13.89 -7.50
CA ALA A 289 4.00 -14.07 -6.17
C ALA A 289 5.17 -15.07 -6.18
N ALA A 290 5.89 -15.15 -5.06
CA ALA A 290 6.90 -16.19 -4.84
C ALA A 290 6.23 -17.57 -4.87
N PRO A 291 6.95 -18.63 -5.35
CA PRO A 291 6.43 -19.99 -5.34
C PRO A 291 6.04 -20.49 -3.96
N HIS A 292 4.95 -21.24 -3.88
CA HIS A 292 4.38 -21.77 -2.62
C HIS A 292 5.18 -22.96 -2.06
N LEU A 293 5.94 -23.69 -2.89
CA LEU A 293 6.79 -24.78 -2.45
C LEU A 293 8.24 -24.32 -2.39
N SER A 294 8.89 -24.56 -1.25
CA SER A 294 10.33 -24.41 -1.09
C SER A 294 11.01 -25.78 -1.17
N VAL A 295 12.17 -25.83 -1.79
CA VAL A 295 13.02 -27.00 -1.85
C VAL A 295 14.34 -26.77 -1.11
N SER A 296 14.97 -27.84 -0.61
CA SER A 296 16.24 -27.81 0.09
C SER A 296 17.24 -28.76 -0.57
N GLY A 297 18.53 -28.47 -0.44
CA GLY A 297 19.62 -29.25 -0.96
C GLY A 297 20.95 -28.48 -0.82
N ASP A 298 22.08 -29.07 -1.32
CA ASP A 298 23.38 -28.44 -1.17
C ASP A 298 23.44 -27.07 -1.85
N TYR A 299 22.96 -26.99 -3.11
CA TYR A 299 22.77 -25.72 -3.82
C TYR A 299 21.38 -25.67 -4.48
N VAL A 300 20.71 -24.57 -4.31
CA VAL A 300 19.34 -24.35 -4.79
C VAL A 300 19.26 -23.09 -5.66
N ASP A 301 18.70 -23.24 -6.86
CA ASP A 301 18.26 -22.13 -7.70
C ASP A 301 16.73 -22.16 -7.78
N GLN A 302 16.08 -21.32 -6.97
CA GLN A 302 14.62 -21.19 -6.90
C GLN A 302 14.20 -19.80 -7.35
N PRO A 303 13.17 -19.69 -8.22
CA PRO A 303 12.60 -18.41 -8.61
C PRO A 303 12.05 -17.64 -7.40
N ARG A 304 12.30 -16.34 -7.34
CA ARG A 304 11.76 -15.46 -6.29
C ARG A 304 10.34 -14.97 -6.59
N ALA A 305 9.86 -15.19 -7.81
CA ALA A 305 8.52 -14.82 -8.28
C ALA A 305 8.12 -15.74 -9.42
N SER A 306 6.83 -15.96 -9.58
CA SER A 306 6.25 -16.72 -10.70
C SER A 306 6.15 -15.80 -11.91
N THR A 307 6.54 -16.30 -13.10
CA THR A 307 6.51 -15.53 -14.34
C THR A 307 5.06 -15.26 -14.76
N ILE A 308 4.70 -14.02 -14.97
CA ILE A 308 3.44 -13.65 -15.61
C ILE A 308 3.63 -13.81 -17.12
N LEU A 309 2.92 -14.76 -17.72
CA LEU A 309 2.99 -15.02 -19.16
C LEU A 309 2.32 -13.89 -19.93
N GLY A 310 1.18 -13.42 -19.42
CA GLY A 310 0.45 -12.30 -19.97
C GLY A 310 -0.69 -11.89 -19.06
N ALA A 311 -1.11 -10.65 -19.20
CA ALA A 311 -2.31 -10.14 -18.58
C ALA A 311 -2.96 -9.08 -19.47
N ALA A 312 -4.29 -8.94 -19.37
CA ALA A 312 -5.06 -7.92 -20.06
C ALA A 312 -6.05 -7.30 -19.07
N LYS A 313 -6.22 -5.99 -19.15
CA LYS A 313 -7.11 -5.22 -18.28
C LYS A 313 -7.96 -4.28 -19.12
N LEU A 314 -9.27 -4.33 -18.94
CA LEU A 314 -10.24 -3.38 -19.51
C LEU A 314 -10.66 -2.42 -18.40
N THR A 315 -10.52 -1.12 -18.63
CA THR A 315 -10.92 -0.08 -17.69
C THR A 315 -11.63 1.06 -18.40
N GLY A 316 -12.53 1.72 -17.70
CA GLY A 316 -13.14 2.96 -18.15
C GLY A 316 -14.56 3.15 -17.64
N ARG A 317 -15.25 4.15 -18.21
CA ARG A 317 -16.58 4.55 -17.78
C ARG A 317 -17.43 4.91 -19.01
N THR A 318 -18.60 4.33 -19.10
CA THR A 318 -19.52 4.58 -20.22
C THR A 318 -20.23 5.93 -20.08
N ALA A 319 -20.85 6.42 -21.16
CA ALA A 319 -21.68 7.61 -21.13
C ALA A 319 -22.91 7.46 -20.20
N SER A 320 -23.36 6.23 -19.95
CA SER A 320 -24.44 5.93 -18.98
C SER A 320 -23.94 5.94 -17.51
N ARG A 321 -22.72 6.36 -17.27
CA ARG A 321 -22.05 6.40 -15.95
C ARG A 321 -21.82 5.01 -15.33
N LEU A 322 -21.73 3.97 -16.15
CA LEU A 322 -21.28 2.64 -15.73
C LEU A 322 -19.75 2.59 -15.77
N SER A 323 -19.11 2.43 -14.63
CA SER A 323 -17.69 2.13 -14.50
C SER A 323 -17.46 0.63 -14.72
N VAL A 324 -16.47 0.29 -15.54
CA VAL A 324 -16.12 -1.09 -15.89
C VAL A 324 -14.65 -1.32 -15.58
N GLY A 325 -14.36 -2.35 -14.80
CA GLY A 325 -13.04 -2.89 -14.58
C GLY A 325 -13.06 -4.39 -14.82
N ALA A 326 -12.19 -4.89 -15.70
CA ALA A 326 -12.00 -6.33 -15.87
C ALA A 326 -10.50 -6.62 -16.01
N LEU A 327 -10.03 -7.72 -15.45
CA LEU A 327 -8.65 -8.17 -15.56
C LEU A 327 -8.62 -9.67 -15.77
N LEU A 328 -7.81 -10.10 -16.73
CA LEU A 328 -7.42 -11.49 -16.96
C LEU A 328 -5.91 -11.58 -16.82
N GLY A 329 -5.42 -12.61 -16.13
CA GLY A 329 -3.99 -12.81 -15.94
C GLY A 329 -3.63 -14.29 -15.93
N MET A 330 -2.43 -14.61 -16.39
CA MET A 330 -1.92 -15.98 -16.41
C MET A 330 -0.44 -16.00 -15.98
N THR A 331 -0.13 -16.86 -15.00
CA THR A 331 1.23 -17.15 -14.60
C THR A 331 1.69 -18.51 -15.13
N GLY A 332 2.97 -18.60 -15.44
CA GLY A 332 3.60 -19.83 -15.87
C GLY A 332 3.97 -20.74 -14.70
N ARG A 333 4.18 -22.01 -15.00
CA ARG A 333 4.76 -22.97 -14.07
C ARG A 333 6.18 -22.53 -13.70
N ALA A 334 6.54 -22.58 -12.40
CA ALA A 334 7.88 -22.30 -11.93
C ALA A 334 8.56 -23.59 -11.43
N ASN A 335 9.84 -23.72 -11.75
CA ASN A 335 10.67 -24.85 -11.34
C ASN A 335 11.85 -24.37 -10.51
N ALA A 336 12.15 -25.07 -9.42
CA ALA A 336 13.40 -24.95 -8.69
C ALA A 336 14.39 -26.03 -9.17
N ARG A 337 15.66 -25.67 -9.22
CA ARG A 337 16.76 -26.60 -9.51
C ARG A 337 17.57 -26.85 -8.25
N VAL A 338 17.86 -28.11 -7.97
CA VAL A 338 18.63 -28.52 -6.80
C VAL A 338 19.84 -29.31 -7.31
N PHE A 339 21.03 -28.85 -6.98
CA PHE A 339 22.26 -29.60 -7.26
C PHE A 339 22.70 -30.30 -5.98
N SER A 340 22.99 -31.62 -6.11
CA SER A 340 23.58 -32.43 -5.04
C SER A 340 25.04 -32.65 -5.32
N VAL A 341 25.87 -32.30 -4.34
CA VAL A 341 27.34 -32.48 -4.43
C VAL A 341 27.72 -33.96 -4.46
N ASP A 342 27.08 -34.76 -3.59
CA ASP A 342 27.39 -36.20 -3.49
C ASP A 342 27.13 -36.97 -4.80
N SER A 343 26.02 -36.66 -5.46
CA SER A 343 25.66 -37.32 -6.73
C SER A 343 26.13 -36.60 -7.98
N ASN A 344 26.69 -35.40 -7.84
CA ASN A 344 27.07 -34.47 -8.92
C ASN A 344 25.93 -34.30 -9.95
N ARG A 345 24.71 -34.18 -9.46
CA ARG A 345 23.47 -34.15 -10.29
C ARG A 345 22.58 -32.98 -9.96
N THR A 346 22.02 -32.37 -11.00
CA THR A 346 20.98 -31.38 -10.89
C THR A 346 19.61 -32.04 -11.10
N THR A 347 18.68 -31.83 -10.16
CA THR A 347 17.25 -32.18 -10.28
C THR A 347 16.39 -30.94 -10.42
N SER A 348 15.25 -31.10 -11.06
CA SER A 348 14.26 -30.01 -11.22
C SER A 348 12.92 -30.42 -10.63
N THR A 349 12.36 -29.54 -9.79
CA THR A 349 11.07 -29.76 -9.11
C THR A 349 10.14 -28.61 -9.39
N VAL A 350 8.88 -28.90 -9.72
CA VAL A 350 7.84 -27.86 -9.86
C VAL A 350 7.51 -27.31 -8.48
N VAL A 351 7.66 -26.00 -8.31
CA VAL A 351 7.44 -25.28 -7.04
C VAL A 351 6.22 -24.35 -7.09
N GLU A 352 5.72 -24.06 -8.30
CA GLU A 352 4.48 -23.32 -8.53
C GLU A 352 3.77 -23.83 -9.78
N PRO A 353 2.45 -24.06 -9.75
CA PRO A 353 1.67 -24.47 -10.91
C PRO A 353 1.39 -23.27 -11.84
N ARG A 354 0.99 -23.55 -13.09
CA ARG A 354 0.33 -22.54 -13.93
C ARG A 354 -0.97 -22.13 -13.27
N THR A 355 -1.24 -20.81 -13.22
CA THR A 355 -2.43 -20.26 -12.59
C THR A 355 -3.08 -19.22 -13.48
N GLU A 356 -4.40 -19.24 -13.54
CA GLU A 356 -5.24 -18.32 -14.30
C GLU A 356 -6.07 -17.50 -13.30
N TYR A 357 -6.21 -16.20 -13.58
CA TYR A 357 -6.92 -15.22 -12.74
C TYR A 357 -7.89 -14.43 -13.60
N ALA A 358 -9.09 -14.20 -13.08
CA ALA A 358 -10.07 -13.30 -13.66
C ALA A 358 -10.70 -12.43 -12.58
N VAL A 359 -10.85 -11.15 -12.88
CA VAL A 359 -11.51 -10.16 -12.03
C VAL A 359 -12.46 -9.36 -12.91
N VAL A 360 -13.70 -9.14 -12.47
CA VAL A 360 -14.68 -8.27 -13.14
C VAL A 360 -15.35 -7.41 -12.08
N ARG A 361 -15.40 -6.11 -12.31
CA ARG A 361 -16.07 -5.10 -11.49
C ARG A 361 -16.95 -4.23 -12.38
N LEU A 362 -18.20 -4.06 -11.98
CA LEU A 362 -19.13 -3.12 -12.59
C LEU A 362 -19.68 -2.21 -11.48
N GLU A 363 -19.73 -0.90 -11.72
CA GLU A 363 -20.30 0.05 -10.78
C GLU A 363 -21.12 1.09 -11.52
N GLN A 364 -22.42 1.15 -11.22
CA GLN A 364 -23.33 2.12 -11.78
C GLN A 364 -23.51 3.29 -10.83
N GLU A 365 -23.31 4.51 -11.33
CA GLU A 365 -23.71 5.71 -10.62
C GLU A 365 -25.17 6.05 -10.88
N LEU A 366 -25.87 6.46 -9.82
CA LEU A 366 -27.30 6.73 -9.79
C LEU A 366 -27.59 8.15 -9.30
N GLY A 367 -28.48 8.82 -10.01
CA GLY A 367 -29.02 10.13 -9.61
C GLY A 367 -28.00 11.28 -9.66
N LYS A 368 -28.40 12.44 -9.15
CA LYS A 368 -27.61 13.68 -9.14
C LYS A 368 -26.60 13.78 -8.00
N GLN A 369 -26.71 12.91 -7.01
CA GLN A 369 -25.85 12.93 -5.81
C GLN A 369 -24.75 11.87 -5.85
N ALA A 370 -24.51 11.29 -7.04
CA ALA A 370 -23.50 10.27 -7.27
C ALA A 370 -23.59 9.09 -6.28
N SER A 371 -24.83 8.61 -6.01
CA SER A 371 -25.01 7.33 -5.33
C SER A 371 -24.50 6.21 -6.22
N THR A 372 -23.96 5.15 -5.64
CA THR A 372 -23.37 4.03 -6.41
C THR A 372 -23.97 2.70 -6.00
N PHE A 373 -24.07 1.80 -6.98
CA PHE A 373 -24.35 0.39 -6.79
C PHE A 373 -23.45 -0.42 -7.70
N GLY A 374 -22.80 -1.44 -7.19
CA GLY A 374 -21.85 -2.22 -7.97
C GLY A 374 -21.79 -3.69 -7.59
N GLY A 375 -21.07 -4.45 -8.41
CA GLY A 375 -20.80 -5.85 -8.19
C GLY A 375 -19.40 -6.23 -8.67
N MET A 376 -18.79 -7.19 -7.99
CA MET A 376 -17.47 -7.73 -8.31
C MET A 376 -17.49 -9.25 -8.28
N LEU A 377 -16.78 -9.87 -9.23
CA LEU A 377 -16.50 -11.29 -9.25
C LEU A 377 -15.01 -11.51 -9.49
N VAL A 378 -14.44 -12.45 -8.76
CA VAL A 378 -13.04 -12.87 -8.83
C VAL A 378 -13.01 -14.39 -8.95
N ALA A 379 -12.19 -14.90 -9.85
CA ALA A 379 -11.97 -16.33 -10.05
C ALA A 379 -10.48 -16.64 -10.20
N MET A 380 -10.05 -17.77 -9.68
CA MET A 380 -8.72 -18.32 -9.85
C MET A 380 -8.79 -19.82 -10.10
N ARG A 381 -7.93 -20.29 -11.01
CA ARG A 381 -7.76 -21.72 -11.29
C ARG A 381 -6.29 -22.08 -11.40
N ARG A 382 -5.88 -23.15 -10.71
CA ARG A 382 -4.52 -23.71 -10.75
C ARG A 382 -4.51 -25.03 -11.51
N ASP A 383 -3.54 -25.19 -12.40
CA ASP A 383 -3.24 -26.46 -13.05
C ASP A 383 -2.31 -27.29 -12.14
N LEU A 384 -2.92 -28.03 -11.21
CA LEU A 384 -2.18 -28.86 -10.25
C LEU A 384 -1.70 -30.19 -10.87
N GLY A 385 -2.31 -30.63 -11.99
CA GLY A 385 -1.87 -31.76 -12.77
C GLY A 385 -1.42 -32.97 -11.95
N SER A 386 -0.22 -33.48 -12.25
CA SER A 386 0.40 -34.64 -11.57
C SER A 386 1.38 -34.23 -10.47
N TYR A 387 1.11 -33.13 -9.71
CA TYR A 387 1.99 -32.60 -8.66
C TYR A 387 1.40 -32.84 -7.25
N PRO A 388 1.52 -34.07 -6.67
CA PRO A 388 0.86 -34.43 -5.42
C PRO A 388 1.18 -33.49 -4.26
N THR A 389 2.45 -33.03 -4.17
CA THR A 389 2.89 -32.12 -3.11
C THR A 389 2.21 -30.75 -3.21
N LEU A 390 1.98 -30.24 -4.42
CA LEU A 390 1.25 -28.96 -4.62
C LEU A 390 -0.24 -29.17 -4.43
N THR A 391 -0.82 -30.27 -4.92
CA THR A 391 -2.23 -30.64 -4.71
C THR A 391 -2.61 -30.72 -3.23
N ALA A 392 -1.74 -31.32 -2.42
CA ALA A 392 -1.93 -31.41 -0.95
C ALA A 392 -1.75 -30.06 -0.22
N ARG A 393 -1.33 -29.00 -0.91
CA ARG A 393 -1.03 -27.68 -0.30
C ARG A 393 -1.91 -26.55 -0.79
N LEU A 394 -2.36 -26.61 -2.03
CA LEU A 394 -2.99 -25.48 -2.72
C LEU A 394 -4.41 -25.82 -3.13
N ALA A 395 -5.30 -24.87 -2.98
CA ALA A 395 -6.62 -24.94 -3.58
C ALA A 395 -6.50 -25.00 -5.12
N SER A 396 -7.33 -25.79 -5.76
CA SER A 396 -7.40 -25.92 -7.23
C SER A 396 -8.16 -24.77 -7.87
N GLN A 397 -9.21 -24.29 -7.19
CA GLN A 397 -10.09 -23.21 -7.64
C GLN A 397 -10.50 -22.33 -6.47
N ALA A 398 -10.68 -21.04 -6.75
CA ALA A 398 -11.24 -20.09 -5.79
C ALA A 398 -12.14 -19.10 -6.53
N TYR A 399 -13.30 -18.82 -5.95
CA TYR A 399 -14.28 -17.86 -6.43
C TYR A 399 -14.66 -16.95 -5.27
N SER A 400 -14.71 -15.65 -5.51
CA SER A 400 -15.20 -14.69 -4.53
C SER A 400 -15.84 -13.50 -5.22
N GLY A 401 -16.66 -12.77 -4.48
CA GLY A 401 -17.29 -11.57 -5.02
C GLY A 401 -18.44 -11.10 -4.16
N GLY A 402 -19.11 -10.07 -4.65
CA GLY A 402 -20.23 -9.48 -3.94
C GLY A 402 -20.76 -8.24 -4.61
N VAL A 403 -21.69 -7.62 -3.93
CA VAL A 403 -22.31 -6.34 -4.31
C VAL A 403 -21.99 -5.30 -3.24
N ASP A 404 -21.89 -4.05 -3.64
CA ASP A 404 -21.74 -2.91 -2.76
C ASP A 404 -22.62 -1.75 -3.20
N TRP A 405 -22.91 -0.86 -2.25
CA TRP A 405 -23.70 0.33 -2.50
C TRP A 405 -23.24 1.48 -1.62
N ARG A 406 -23.44 2.72 -2.12
CA ARG A 406 -23.32 3.95 -1.35
C ARG A 406 -24.44 4.91 -1.77
N ILE A 407 -25.43 5.09 -0.92
CA ILE A 407 -26.58 5.95 -1.15
C ILE A 407 -26.32 7.27 -0.44
N ARG A 408 -26.37 8.39 -1.18
CA ARG A 408 -26.10 9.73 -0.68
C ARG A 408 -27.33 10.61 -0.79
N TRP A 409 -27.51 11.51 0.18
CA TRP A 409 -28.57 12.52 0.15
C TRP A 409 -28.12 13.84 0.77
N GLN A 410 -28.93 14.91 0.61
CA GLN A 410 -28.61 16.27 1.05
C GLN A 410 -27.23 16.73 0.55
N GLN A 411 -27.01 16.66 -0.77
CA GLN A 411 -25.74 17.04 -1.43
C GLN A 411 -24.51 16.28 -0.88
N GLY A 412 -24.69 15.00 -0.58
CA GLY A 412 -23.62 14.15 -0.05
C GLY A 412 -23.32 14.36 1.44
N LYS A 413 -24.14 15.13 2.15
CA LYS A 413 -23.97 15.37 3.59
C LYS A 413 -24.13 14.11 4.42
N TYR A 414 -25.04 13.22 4.01
CA TYR A 414 -25.25 11.93 4.64
C TYR A 414 -25.11 10.82 3.61
N ALA A 415 -24.63 9.67 4.07
CA ALA A 415 -24.53 8.48 3.26
C ALA A 415 -24.90 7.22 4.07
N VAL A 416 -25.49 6.24 3.39
CA VAL A 416 -25.53 4.85 3.85
C VAL A 416 -24.80 4.02 2.81
N SER A 417 -23.81 3.26 3.26
CA SER A 417 -23.03 2.35 2.42
C SER A 417 -23.05 0.95 3.02
N GLY A 418 -22.75 -0.04 2.19
CA GLY A 418 -22.66 -1.40 2.63
C GLY A 418 -22.23 -2.32 1.52
N TYR A 419 -22.01 -3.57 1.87
CA TYR A 419 -21.71 -4.65 0.94
C TYR A 419 -22.30 -5.96 1.44
N ALA A 420 -22.47 -6.90 0.50
CA ALA A 420 -22.75 -8.29 0.79
C ALA A 420 -21.98 -9.16 -0.20
N GLY A 421 -21.34 -10.22 0.26
CA GLY A 421 -20.48 -11.02 -0.59
C GLY A 421 -20.30 -12.45 -0.12
N PHE A 422 -19.60 -13.20 -0.95
CA PHE A 422 -19.32 -14.62 -0.74
C PHE A 422 -17.89 -14.98 -1.13
N SER A 423 -17.46 -16.14 -0.66
CA SER A 423 -16.27 -16.84 -1.13
C SER A 423 -16.54 -18.34 -1.21
N HIS A 424 -15.84 -19.00 -2.15
CA HIS A 424 -15.86 -20.45 -2.31
C HIS A 424 -14.48 -20.91 -2.78
N VAL A 425 -13.87 -21.84 -2.06
CA VAL A 425 -12.57 -22.41 -2.40
C VAL A 425 -12.69 -23.93 -2.44
N GLU A 426 -12.07 -24.54 -3.48
CA GLU A 426 -12.07 -25.99 -3.70
C GLU A 426 -10.64 -26.53 -3.81
N GLY A 427 -10.42 -27.77 -3.36
CA GLY A 427 -9.14 -28.44 -3.45
C GLY A 427 -9.15 -29.83 -2.85
N ASP A 428 -7.98 -30.45 -2.82
CA ASP A 428 -7.77 -31.70 -2.09
C ASP A 428 -8.05 -31.49 -0.59
N SER A 429 -8.52 -32.56 0.10
CA SER A 429 -8.86 -32.48 1.53
C SER A 429 -7.67 -32.02 2.41
N LEU A 430 -6.43 -32.35 2.05
CA LEU A 430 -5.23 -31.88 2.76
C LEU A 430 -5.02 -30.37 2.55
N ALA A 431 -5.28 -29.86 1.36
CA ALA A 431 -5.20 -28.43 1.06
C ALA A 431 -6.28 -27.65 1.82
N ILE A 432 -7.55 -28.10 1.76
CA ILE A 432 -8.65 -27.47 2.49
C ILE A 432 -8.47 -27.62 4.00
N GLY A 433 -7.96 -28.75 4.49
CA GLY A 433 -7.58 -28.92 5.89
C GLY A 433 -6.50 -27.94 6.36
N ARG A 434 -5.60 -27.47 5.48
CA ARG A 434 -4.65 -26.40 5.77
C ARG A 434 -5.34 -25.04 5.86
N VAL A 435 -6.28 -24.76 4.97
CA VAL A 435 -7.10 -23.53 5.01
C VAL A 435 -7.85 -23.45 6.33
N GLN A 436 -8.57 -24.52 6.72
CA GLN A 436 -9.29 -24.60 7.99
C GLN A 436 -8.40 -24.32 9.22
N ARG A 437 -7.12 -24.68 9.15
CA ARG A 437 -6.14 -24.49 10.25
C ARG A 437 -5.26 -23.27 10.10
N SER A 438 -5.46 -22.46 9.06
CA SER A 438 -4.70 -21.22 8.86
C SER A 438 -4.97 -20.19 9.94
N SER A 439 -4.13 -19.16 9.98
CA SER A 439 -4.27 -18.05 10.95
C SER A 439 -5.56 -17.24 10.78
N ALA A 440 -6.23 -17.36 9.64
CA ALA A 440 -7.50 -16.68 9.39
C ALA A 440 -8.71 -17.45 9.96
N HIS A 441 -8.58 -18.73 10.29
CA HIS A 441 -9.70 -19.60 10.59
C HIS A 441 -9.60 -20.35 11.93
N TYR A 442 -8.49 -21.06 12.16
CA TYR A 442 -8.27 -21.88 13.38
C TYR A 442 -9.46 -22.79 13.78
N PHE A 443 -10.07 -23.52 12.82
CA PHE A 443 -11.19 -24.43 13.08
C PHE A 443 -10.89 -25.52 14.10
N GLN A 444 -9.61 -25.83 14.35
CA GLN A 444 -9.17 -26.81 15.35
C GLN A 444 -9.23 -26.29 16.79
N ARG A 445 -9.70 -25.09 17.07
CA ARG A 445 -9.80 -24.56 18.43
C ARG A 445 -10.68 -25.45 19.31
N PRO A 446 -10.17 -25.93 20.43
CA PRO A 446 -10.90 -26.91 21.25
C PRO A 446 -12.08 -26.32 22.03
N ASP A 447 -12.13 -24.99 22.19
CA ASP A 447 -13.21 -24.25 22.88
C ASP A 447 -14.16 -23.53 21.91
N GLY A 448 -13.99 -23.73 20.60
CA GLY A 448 -14.84 -23.18 19.54
C GLY A 448 -15.95 -24.15 19.14
N ALA A 449 -16.93 -24.40 19.99
CA ALA A 449 -18.00 -25.39 19.72
C ALA A 449 -18.85 -25.07 18.45
N TYR A 450 -18.76 -23.88 17.93
CA TYR A 450 -19.41 -23.43 16.68
C TYR A 450 -18.53 -23.65 15.45
N LEU A 451 -17.27 -24.07 15.63
CA LEU A 451 -16.34 -24.44 14.56
C LEU A 451 -16.36 -25.94 14.34
N ASP A 452 -16.35 -26.36 13.09
CA ASP A 452 -16.36 -27.77 12.70
C ASP A 452 -15.15 -28.05 11.79
N TYR A 453 -14.04 -28.48 12.41
CA TYR A 453 -12.87 -28.96 11.68
C TYR A 453 -13.14 -30.33 11.08
N ASP A 454 -13.32 -30.38 9.77
CA ASP A 454 -13.51 -31.61 9.00
C ASP A 454 -12.29 -31.89 8.12
N PRO A 455 -11.45 -32.88 8.43
CA PRO A 455 -10.26 -33.23 7.64
C PRO A 455 -10.58 -33.83 6.26
N SER A 456 -11.82 -34.26 6.03
CA SER A 456 -12.28 -34.82 4.75
C SER A 456 -12.83 -33.76 3.79
N ARG A 457 -13.04 -32.54 4.26
CA ARG A 457 -13.64 -31.45 3.49
C ARG A 457 -12.78 -31.08 2.29
N GLN A 458 -13.41 -30.94 1.12
CA GLN A 458 -12.78 -30.58 -0.16
C GLN A 458 -13.15 -29.17 -0.64
N SER A 459 -14.02 -28.48 0.07
CA SER A 459 -14.38 -27.09 -0.23
C SER A 459 -14.72 -26.32 1.03
N LEU A 460 -14.59 -25.01 0.97
CA LEU A 460 -14.99 -24.07 2.03
C LEU A 460 -15.78 -22.94 1.40
N THR A 461 -16.93 -22.60 1.98
CA THR A 461 -17.81 -21.52 1.51
C THR A 461 -18.14 -20.60 2.68
N GLY A 462 -18.12 -19.30 2.42
CA GLY A 462 -18.51 -18.31 3.41
C GLY A 462 -19.08 -17.05 2.82
N TYR A 463 -19.57 -16.20 3.73
CA TYR A 463 -20.27 -14.95 3.38
C TYR A 463 -19.75 -13.81 4.24
N THR A 464 -19.88 -12.60 3.71
CA THR A 464 -19.57 -11.36 4.41
C THR A 464 -20.65 -10.32 4.14
N ALA A 465 -20.91 -9.45 5.11
CA ALA A 465 -21.84 -8.34 4.92
C ALA A 465 -21.45 -7.15 5.82
N SER A 466 -21.81 -5.94 5.40
CA SER A 466 -21.62 -4.72 6.19
C SER A 466 -22.67 -3.68 5.88
N ILE A 467 -22.98 -2.87 6.88
CA ILE A 467 -23.73 -1.64 6.74
C ILE A 467 -23.06 -0.51 7.54
N ARG A 468 -22.95 0.65 6.94
CA ARG A 468 -22.37 1.86 7.54
C ARG A 468 -23.27 3.08 7.27
N ALA A 469 -23.47 3.93 8.27
CA ALA A 469 -24.11 5.22 8.13
C ALA A 469 -23.10 6.33 8.47
N ASP A 470 -23.10 7.39 7.65
CA ASP A 470 -22.14 8.49 7.76
C ASP A 470 -22.83 9.86 7.69
N LYS A 471 -22.26 10.81 8.41
CA LYS A 471 -22.41 12.24 8.15
C LYS A 471 -21.07 12.79 7.67
N ASP A 472 -20.93 12.94 6.36
CA ASP A 472 -19.67 13.28 5.68
C ASP A 472 -19.39 14.78 5.59
N ALA A 473 -20.42 15.64 5.71
CA ALA A 473 -20.28 17.09 5.60
C ALA A 473 -20.92 17.84 6.76
N GLY A 474 -20.47 19.05 6.99
CA GLY A 474 -20.94 19.97 8.01
C GLY A 474 -19.80 20.74 8.67
N ARG A 475 -20.14 21.85 9.32
CA ARG A 475 -19.13 22.77 9.88
C ARG A 475 -18.30 22.12 10.98
N ARG A 476 -18.94 21.47 11.97
CA ARG A 476 -18.27 21.08 13.22
C ARG A 476 -18.28 19.60 13.51
N ILE A 477 -19.37 18.90 13.29
CA ILE A 477 -19.53 17.50 13.74
C ILE A 477 -19.74 16.59 12.53
N LEU A 478 -18.87 15.59 12.40
CA LEU A 478 -18.98 14.45 11.51
C LEU A 478 -19.06 13.19 12.35
N TRP A 479 -19.70 12.13 11.85
CA TRP A 479 -19.79 10.85 12.55
C TRP A 479 -20.01 9.71 11.56
N GLY A 480 -19.67 8.51 11.99
CA GLY A 480 -19.91 7.27 11.28
C GLY A 480 -20.21 6.13 12.25
N ALA A 481 -20.99 5.16 11.80
CA ALA A 481 -21.26 3.92 12.53
C ALA A 481 -21.39 2.76 11.55
N GLN A 482 -20.71 1.64 11.83
CA GLN A 482 -20.65 0.45 10.97
C GLN A 482 -20.82 -0.80 11.81
N VAL A 483 -21.48 -1.80 11.21
CA VAL A 483 -21.44 -3.20 11.63
C VAL A 483 -21.07 -4.04 10.42
N SER A 484 -20.21 -5.03 10.60
CA SER A 484 -19.83 -6.02 9.58
C SER A 484 -19.70 -7.41 10.17
N THR A 485 -19.71 -8.41 9.31
CA THR A 485 -19.54 -9.81 9.72
C THR A 485 -18.92 -10.63 8.61
N GLU A 486 -18.05 -11.57 8.98
CA GLU A 486 -17.48 -12.61 8.14
C GLU A 486 -17.76 -13.97 8.75
N THR A 487 -18.42 -14.88 7.99
CA THR A 487 -18.66 -16.25 8.47
C THR A 487 -17.38 -17.06 8.55
N SER A 488 -17.32 -18.09 9.36
CA SER A 488 -16.12 -18.91 9.58
C SER A 488 -15.55 -19.54 8.31
N GLY A 489 -16.38 -19.84 7.31
CA GLY A 489 -15.96 -20.38 6.01
C GLY A 489 -15.55 -19.32 4.99
N TYR A 490 -15.55 -18.04 5.33
CA TYR A 490 -15.19 -16.97 4.39
C TYR A 490 -13.66 -16.93 4.15
N GLU A 491 -13.23 -17.23 2.91
CA GLU A 491 -11.81 -17.33 2.52
C GLU A 491 -11.55 -16.70 1.15
N VAL A 492 -10.64 -15.74 1.09
CA VAL A 492 -10.29 -15.01 -0.15
C VAL A 492 -8.77 -14.94 -0.42
N ASN A 493 -7.92 -15.54 0.43
CA ASN A 493 -6.46 -15.38 0.38
C ASN A 493 -5.78 -15.92 -0.88
N ASP A 494 -6.46 -16.74 -1.69
CA ASP A 494 -5.91 -17.22 -2.96
C ASP A 494 -5.73 -16.10 -4.00
N VAL A 495 -6.61 -15.08 -4.00
CA VAL A 495 -6.53 -13.92 -4.91
C VAL A 495 -6.63 -12.60 -4.16
N GLY A 496 -7.34 -12.58 -3.06
CA GLY A 496 -7.55 -11.44 -2.17
C GLY A 496 -6.69 -11.47 -0.92
N ARG A 497 -7.28 -10.94 0.16
CA ARG A 497 -6.63 -10.89 1.46
C ARG A 497 -7.63 -10.90 2.61
N LEU A 498 -7.41 -11.84 3.53
CA LEU A 498 -8.17 -12.01 4.77
C LEU A 498 -7.19 -12.23 5.92
N GLN A 499 -7.41 -11.60 7.07
CA GLN A 499 -6.61 -11.83 8.29
C GLN A 499 -7.36 -12.66 9.32
N SER A 500 -8.66 -12.41 9.47
CA SER A 500 -9.56 -13.15 10.35
C SER A 500 -10.91 -13.36 9.68
N ALA A 501 -11.61 -14.38 10.08
CA ALA A 501 -13.00 -14.67 9.75
C ALA A 501 -13.73 -15.02 11.05
N GLU A 502 -15.00 -15.35 10.99
CA GLU A 502 -15.84 -15.76 12.12
C GLU A 502 -16.14 -14.64 13.13
N ASP A 503 -16.24 -13.41 12.67
CA ASP A 503 -16.47 -12.29 13.56
C ASP A 503 -17.68 -11.40 13.16
N VAL A 504 -18.11 -10.62 14.14
CA VAL A 504 -19.03 -9.50 14.00
C VAL A 504 -18.32 -8.28 14.53
N ASP A 505 -17.99 -7.39 13.63
CA ASP A 505 -17.27 -6.15 13.93
C ASP A 505 -18.21 -4.98 14.10
N TYR A 506 -17.85 -4.07 15.01
CA TYR A 506 -18.46 -2.75 15.08
C TYR A 506 -17.39 -1.66 15.03
N ASN A 507 -17.75 -0.54 14.42
CA ASN A 507 -16.95 0.69 14.43
C ASN A 507 -17.88 1.88 14.54
N ALA A 508 -17.62 2.76 15.51
CA ALA A 508 -18.31 4.04 15.65
C ALA A 508 -17.30 5.16 15.83
N ASP A 509 -17.46 6.23 15.09
CA ASP A 509 -16.58 7.37 15.13
C ASP A 509 -17.35 8.70 15.20
N ILE A 510 -16.78 9.65 15.92
CA ILE A 510 -17.22 11.04 15.96
C ILE A 510 -16.02 11.97 15.82
N GLN A 511 -16.20 13.02 15.05
CA GLN A 511 -15.17 14.03 14.82
C GLN A 511 -15.74 15.41 15.04
N ILE A 512 -15.05 16.21 15.83
CA ILE A 512 -15.35 17.64 16.06
C ILE A 512 -14.19 18.43 15.44
N ARG A 513 -14.51 19.43 14.63
CA ARG A 513 -13.51 20.22 13.92
C ARG A 513 -13.85 21.69 13.87
N GLU A 514 -12.81 22.51 13.74
CA GLU A 514 -12.90 23.91 13.34
C GLU A 514 -11.94 24.16 12.17
N THR A 515 -12.45 24.73 11.12
CA THR A 515 -11.70 24.98 9.87
C THR A 515 -11.33 26.44 9.67
N GLU A 516 -11.95 27.36 10.44
CA GLU A 516 -11.68 28.79 10.38
C GLU A 516 -10.50 29.14 11.31
N PRO A 517 -9.55 29.99 10.87
CA PRO A 517 -8.42 30.39 11.69
C PRO A 517 -8.84 31.11 12.96
N GLY A 518 -8.30 30.66 14.11
CA GLY A 518 -8.46 31.28 15.42
C GLY A 518 -7.21 32.03 15.87
N ARG A 519 -7.13 32.37 17.17
CA ARG A 519 -6.03 33.15 17.78
C ARG A 519 -4.68 32.41 17.76
N TYR A 520 -4.67 31.07 17.92
CA TYR A 520 -3.44 30.25 18.04
C TYR A 520 -3.37 29.17 16.99
N LEU A 521 -4.51 28.61 16.57
CA LEU A 521 -4.63 27.52 15.64
C LEU A 521 -5.32 28.00 14.36
N ARG A 522 -4.80 27.55 13.25
CA ARG A 522 -5.39 27.73 11.94
C ARG A 522 -6.63 26.86 11.75
N ASN A 523 -6.51 25.61 12.15
CA ASN A 523 -7.60 24.65 12.23
C ASN A 523 -7.28 23.59 13.28
N TRP A 524 -8.31 22.89 13.73
CA TRP A 524 -8.14 21.74 14.60
C TRP A 524 -9.25 20.71 14.38
N ARG A 525 -8.91 19.46 14.73
CA ARG A 525 -9.81 18.32 14.63
C ARG A 525 -9.58 17.40 15.82
N LEU A 526 -10.66 17.09 16.53
CA LEU A 526 -10.68 16.09 17.59
C LEU A 526 -11.53 14.92 17.11
N GLY A 527 -11.02 13.70 17.24
CA GLY A 527 -11.72 12.49 16.88
C GLY A 527 -11.79 11.52 18.03
N PHE A 528 -12.86 10.78 18.11
CA PHE A 528 -13.03 9.63 18.97
C PHE A 528 -13.53 8.45 18.13
N VAL A 529 -12.93 7.28 18.29
CA VAL A 529 -13.28 6.04 17.62
C VAL A 529 -13.45 4.94 18.66
N SER A 530 -14.53 4.17 18.56
CA SER A 530 -14.71 2.91 19.29
C SER A 530 -14.92 1.80 18.27
N ARG A 531 -14.10 0.77 18.34
CA ARG A 531 -14.22 -0.42 17.49
C ARG A 531 -13.95 -1.68 18.28
N GLY A 532 -14.48 -2.78 17.78
CA GLY A 532 -14.23 -4.08 18.37
C GLY A 532 -14.94 -5.20 17.63
N SER A 533 -14.68 -6.42 18.06
CA SER A 533 -15.12 -7.64 17.42
C SER A 533 -15.68 -8.63 18.42
N PHE A 534 -16.71 -9.36 18.02
CA PHE A 534 -17.22 -10.53 18.71
C PHE A 534 -17.14 -11.74 17.79
N ASN A 535 -16.60 -12.86 18.26
CA ASN A 535 -16.69 -14.10 17.50
C ASN A 535 -18.07 -14.74 17.59
N TYR A 536 -18.38 -15.71 16.74
CA TYR A 536 -19.69 -16.38 16.73
C TYR A 536 -20.01 -17.21 17.99
N GLY A 537 -19.02 -17.43 18.86
CA GLY A 537 -19.22 -17.94 20.22
C GLY A 537 -19.66 -16.87 21.21
N GLY A 538 -19.95 -15.64 20.78
CA GLY A 538 -20.37 -14.52 21.62
C GLY A 538 -19.25 -13.91 22.48
N ASN A 539 -17.99 -14.26 22.22
CA ASN A 539 -16.86 -13.71 22.98
C ASN A 539 -16.41 -12.39 22.37
N HIS A 540 -16.18 -11.38 23.20
CA HIS A 540 -15.57 -10.12 22.80
C HIS A 540 -14.07 -10.34 22.57
N THR A 541 -13.64 -10.38 21.30
CA THR A 541 -12.28 -10.76 20.90
C THR A 541 -11.36 -9.57 20.69
N ASN A 542 -11.90 -8.40 20.40
CA ASN A 542 -11.15 -7.17 20.27
C ASN A 542 -11.95 -5.98 20.75
N ALA A 543 -11.29 -5.02 21.41
CA ALA A 543 -11.85 -3.73 21.76
C ALA A 543 -10.76 -2.67 21.68
N GLU A 544 -11.09 -1.53 21.09
CA GLU A 544 -10.19 -0.40 21.00
C GLU A 544 -10.97 0.92 21.12
N TRP A 545 -10.47 1.80 21.95
CA TRP A 545 -10.91 3.19 22.04
C TRP A 545 -9.75 4.09 21.66
N GLN A 546 -9.96 4.92 20.66
CA GLN A 546 -8.96 5.83 20.15
C GLN A 546 -9.45 7.26 20.24
N GLN A 547 -8.62 8.15 20.78
CA GLN A 547 -8.82 9.59 20.77
C GLN A 547 -7.71 10.23 19.96
N SER A 548 -8.05 11.10 19.03
CA SER A 548 -7.10 11.84 18.21
C SER A 548 -7.29 13.34 18.31
N ALA A 549 -6.18 14.09 18.24
CA ALA A 549 -6.19 15.55 18.08
C ALA A 549 -5.21 15.94 16.99
N ASN A 550 -5.70 16.62 15.95
CA ASN A 550 -4.90 17.17 14.87
C ASN A 550 -4.98 18.68 14.93
N LEU A 551 -3.86 19.34 15.17
CA LEU A 551 -3.74 20.79 15.38
C LEU A 551 -2.83 21.37 14.32
N THR A 552 -3.26 22.40 13.61
CA THR A 552 -2.42 23.20 12.71
C THR A 552 -2.24 24.58 13.28
N PHE A 553 -1.00 24.96 13.60
CA PHE A 553 -0.65 26.26 14.15
C PHE A 553 -0.65 27.36 13.08
N LEU A 554 -0.63 28.64 13.49
CA LEU A 554 -0.61 29.79 12.59
C LEU A 554 0.63 29.80 11.68
N ASN A 555 1.76 29.26 12.14
CA ASN A 555 3.00 29.09 11.36
C ASN A 555 3.02 27.84 10.48
N PHE A 556 1.87 27.17 10.28
CA PHE A 556 1.67 25.94 9.49
C PHE A 556 2.38 24.69 10.04
N TRP A 557 2.92 24.71 11.23
CA TRP A 557 3.33 23.48 11.91
C TRP A 557 2.10 22.67 12.25
N SER A 558 2.23 21.36 12.25
CA SER A 558 1.14 20.46 12.64
C SER A 558 1.55 19.53 13.78
N LEU A 559 0.70 19.42 14.79
CA LEU A 559 0.81 18.48 15.89
C LEU A 559 -0.33 17.48 15.81
N ASN A 560 0.03 16.19 15.71
CA ASN A 560 -0.93 15.10 15.76
C ASN A 560 -0.69 14.33 17.07
N LEU A 561 -1.74 14.18 17.85
CA LEU A 561 -1.77 13.42 19.10
C LEU A 561 -2.74 12.27 18.92
N ASN A 562 -2.38 11.08 19.36
CA ASN A 562 -3.26 9.92 19.33
C ASN A 562 -3.09 9.13 20.63
N THR A 563 -4.20 8.93 21.33
CA THR A 563 -4.27 8.10 22.53
C THR A 563 -5.09 6.87 22.19
N ARG A 564 -4.58 5.70 22.52
CA ARG A 564 -5.22 4.42 22.33
C ARG A 564 -5.37 3.71 23.67
N LEU A 565 -6.53 3.12 23.89
CA LEU A 565 -6.86 2.27 25.03
C LEU A 565 -7.49 0.98 24.48
N ASP A 566 -6.90 -0.17 24.78
CA ASP A 566 -7.41 -1.48 24.42
C ASP A 566 -7.87 -2.17 25.70
N PRO A 567 -9.16 -2.25 25.98
CA PRO A 567 -9.69 -3.03 27.11
C PRO A 567 -9.29 -4.49 27.04
N SER A 568 -9.23 -5.16 28.19
CA SER A 568 -8.98 -6.60 28.23
C SER A 568 -10.12 -7.38 27.58
N THR A 569 -9.79 -8.22 26.59
CA THR A 569 -10.72 -9.07 25.83
C THR A 569 -10.26 -10.51 25.81
N LEU A 570 -10.97 -11.40 25.13
CA LEU A 570 -10.55 -12.78 24.89
C LEU A 570 -10.06 -12.90 23.44
N ASP A 571 -8.79 -13.19 23.25
CA ASP A 571 -8.21 -13.33 21.91
C ASP A 571 -8.22 -14.82 21.51
N ASP A 572 -8.67 -15.11 20.28
CA ASP A 572 -8.80 -16.45 19.72
C ASP A 572 -7.67 -16.84 18.76
N ALA A 573 -6.76 -15.90 18.48
CA ALA A 573 -5.59 -16.10 17.63
C ALA A 573 -4.27 -16.23 18.40
N LEU A 574 -4.16 -15.71 19.63
CA LEU A 574 -2.91 -15.72 20.42
C LEU A 574 -2.34 -17.13 20.63
N THR A 575 -3.17 -18.13 20.86
CA THR A 575 -2.77 -19.53 21.05
C THR A 575 -2.52 -20.28 19.75
N ARG A 576 -2.71 -19.63 18.59
CA ARG A 576 -2.54 -20.20 17.23
C ARG A 576 -3.30 -21.51 17.02
N GLY A 577 -4.59 -21.49 17.30
CA GLY A 577 -5.51 -22.61 17.14
C GLY A 577 -5.70 -23.44 18.41
N GLY A 578 -5.26 -22.94 19.56
CA GLY A 578 -5.64 -23.40 20.88
C GLY A 578 -6.84 -22.64 21.45
N PRO A 579 -7.08 -22.75 22.78
CA PRO A 579 -8.23 -22.12 23.41
C PRO A 579 -8.06 -20.60 23.49
N LEU A 580 -9.17 -19.90 23.71
CA LEU A 580 -9.22 -18.47 23.99
C LEU A 580 -8.26 -18.08 25.12
N MET A 581 -7.55 -16.98 24.94
CA MET A 581 -6.65 -16.41 25.93
C MET A 581 -7.05 -14.96 26.23
N ARG A 582 -7.01 -14.55 27.51
CA ARG A 582 -7.32 -13.18 27.89
C ARG A 582 -6.16 -12.25 27.59
N THR A 583 -6.46 -11.11 26.95
CA THR A 583 -5.49 -10.02 26.76
C THR A 583 -5.39 -9.17 28.03
N GLY A 584 -4.29 -8.42 28.18
CA GLY A 584 -4.17 -7.37 29.20
C GLY A 584 -4.82 -6.07 28.72
N LEU A 585 -5.30 -5.27 29.66
CA LEU A 585 -5.58 -3.85 29.36
C LEU A 585 -4.29 -3.22 28.83
N SER A 586 -4.33 -2.59 27.64
CA SER A 586 -3.20 -1.83 27.09
C SER A 586 -3.57 -0.40 26.80
N TRP A 587 -2.59 0.48 26.85
CA TRP A 587 -2.76 1.88 26.49
C TRP A 587 -1.45 2.48 25.96
N GLY A 588 -1.58 3.46 25.08
CA GLY A 588 -0.45 4.11 24.44
C GLY A 588 -0.78 5.48 23.89
N GLN A 589 0.27 6.22 23.56
CA GLN A 589 0.20 7.54 22.97
C GLN A 589 1.20 7.70 21.83
N ASP A 590 0.75 8.35 20.78
CA ASP A 590 1.54 8.75 19.62
C ASP A 590 1.55 10.27 19.52
N TYR A 591 2.74 10.84 19.37
CA TYR A 591 2.99 12.25 19.15
C TYR A 591 3.70 12.44 17.82
N ARG A 592 3.19 13.30 16.96
CA ARG A 592 3.86 13.65 15.70
C ARG A 592 3.81 15.15 15.47
N LEU A 593 4.98 15.76 15.39
CA LEU A 593 5.18 17.18 15.10
C LEU A 593 5.85 17.31 13.72
N ASN A 594 5.27 18.13 12.84
CA ASN A 594 5.81 18.38 11.51
C ASN A 594 5.98 19.88 11.29
N SER A 595 7.06 20.25 10.58
CA SER A 595 7.25 21.61 10.06
C SER A 595 6.23 21.93 8.96
N ALA A 596 6.15 23.19 8.56
CA ALA A 596 5.35 23.62 7.42
C ALA A 596 5.75 22.88 6.11
N MET A 597 4.77 22.52 5.29
CA MET A 597 4.99 21.74 4.06
C MET A 597 5.84 22.47 3.02
N GLY A 598 5.75 23.81 2.94
CA GLY A 598 6.48 24.65 2.00
C GLY A 598 7.92 24.99 2.37
N ALA A 599 8.45 24.52 3.51
CA ALA A 599 9.77 24.89 3.99
C ALA A 599 10.89 24.29 3.11
N ARG A 600 11.96 25.06 2.83
CA ARG A 600 13.19 24.58 2.17
C ARG A 600 13.84 23.42 2.95
N THR A 601 13.78 23.51 4.29
CA THR A 601 14.16 22.44 5.20
C THR A 601 12.92 21.98 5.93
N GLY A 602 12.42 20.80 5.54
CA GLY A 602 11.34 20.13 6.22
C GLY A 602 11.86 19.20 7.30
N TRP A 603 11.19 19.15 8.46
CA TRP A 603 11.50 18.19 9.51
C TRP A 603 10.22 17.64 10.14
N ARG A 604 10.35 16.45 10.69
CA ARG A 604 9.32 15.79 11.50
C ARG A 604 9.96 15.13 12.72
N ALA A 605 9.22 15.08 13.81
CA ALA A 605 9.57 14.29 14.98
C ALA A 605 8.35 13.47 15.39
N ASN A 606 8.56 12.22 15.73
CA ASN A 606 7.52 11.36 16.27
C ASN A 606 8.05 10.60 17.47
N TYR A 607 7.19 10.49 18.47
CA TYR A 607 7.42 9.66 19.66
C TYR A 607 6.17 8.85 19.92
N ASN A 608 6.36 7.57 20.21
CA ASN A 608 5.26 6.71 20.56
C ASN A 608 5.64 5.88 21.77
N TRP A 609 4.72 5.71 22.70
CA TRP A 609 4.92 4.85 23.84
C TRP A 609 3.61 4.17 24.23
N GLY A 610 3.74 3.04 24.91
CA GLY A 610 2.60 2.30 25.40
C GLY A 610 3.04 1.25 26.41
N ARG A 611 2.07 0.70 27.12
CA ARG A 611 2.26 -0.43 28.02
C ARG A 611 0.99 -1.24 28.15
N ASP A 612 1.12 -2.48 28.58
CA ASP A 612 0.00 -3.35 28.97
C ASP A 612 0.08 -3.73 30.45
N ALA A 613 -1.04 -4.23 30.95
CA ALA A 613 -1.17 -4.68 32.34
C ALA A 613 -0.42 -6.00 32.63
N LEU A 614 0.12 -6.68 31.61
CA LEU A 614 0.84 -7.95 31.71
C LEU A 614 2.37 -7.76 31.75
N GLY A 615 2.84 -6.50 31.78
CA GLY A 615 4.25 -6.16 31.85
C GLY A 615 4.91 -5.82 30.51
N GLY A 616 4.13 -5.80 29.43
CA GLY A 616 4.60 -5.32 28.15
C GLY A 616 4.68 -3.80 28.11
N TRP A 617 5.65 -3.29 27.35
CA TRP A 617 5.80 -1.85 27.10
C TRP A 617 6.52 -1.60 25.80
N ARG A 618 6.33 -0.40 25.25
CA ARG A 618 6.99 0.07 24.04
C ARG A 618 7.36 1.54 24.17
N SER A 619 8.52 1.89 23.66
CA SER A 619 8.95 3.27 23.45
C SER A 619 9.65 3.35 22.11
N ALA A 620 9.19 4.24 21.22
CA ALA A 620 9.80 4.42 19.93
C ALA A 620 9.96 5.91 19.63
N PHE A 621 11.13 6.29 19.20
CA PHE A 621 11.46 7.62 18.72
C PHE A 621 11.85 7.55 17.25
N GLY A 622 11.27 8.42 16.44
CA GLY A 622 11.61 8.56 15.05
C GLY A 622 11.57 10.01 14.61
N GLY A 623 12.10 10.26 13.45
CA GLY A 623 12.11 11.61 12.91
C GLY A 623 12.47 11.61 11.44
N GLY A 624 12.60 12.80 10.90
CA GLY A 624 13.07 12.98 9.54
C GLY A 624 13.47 14.43 9.32
N ILE A 625 14.52 14.62 8.54
CA ILE A 625 14.91 15.91 8.01
C ILE A 625 15.08 15.80 6.51
N THR A 626 14.49 16.74 5.77
CA THR A 626 14.66 16.84 4.31
C THR A 626 15.20 18.23 4.02
N VAL A 627 16.38 18.29 3.41
CA VAL A 627 17.03 19.53 3.01
C VAL A 627 17.16 19.60 1.49
N ARG A 628 17.03 20.82 0.94
CA ARG A 628 17.19 21.12 -0.47
C ARG A 628 18.24 22.22 -0.66
N PRO A 629 19.55 21.83 -0.66
CA PRO A 629 20.65 22.78 -0.74
C PRO A 629 20.65 23.60 -2.02
N SER A 630 20.15 23.03 -3.11
CA SER A 630 19.93 23.68 -4.38
C SER A 630 18.68 23.10 -5.08
N PRO A 631 18.20 23.72 -6.17
CA PRO A 631 17.06 23.18 -6.91
C PRO A 631 17.24 21.75 -7.41
N ARG A 632 18.48 21.28 -7.60
CA ARG A 632 18.82 19.96 -8.13
C ARG A 632 18.96 18.87 -7.07
N TRP A 633 19.11 19.22 -5.78
CA TRP A 633 19.37 18.28 -4.70
C TRP A 633 18.21 18.18 -3.73
N GLN A 634 17.85 16.96 -3.39
CA GLN A 634 17.02 16.67 -2.22
C GLN A 634 17.68 15.55 -1.41
N LEU A 635 17.95 15.83 -0.16
CA LEU A 635 18.55 14.90 0.80
C LEU A 635 17.56 14.67 1.92
N SER A 636 17.31 13.39 2.27
CA SER A 636 16.44 13.04 3.41
C SER A 636 17.14 12.03 4.31
N LEU A 637 17.02 12.26 5.62
CA LEU A 637 17.49 11.37 6.68
C LEU A 637 16.33 11.09 7.62
N ASP A 638 16.00 9.81 7.82
CA ASP A 638 14.90 9.36 8.68
C ASP A 638 15.40 8.31 9.68
N PRO A 639 15.91 8.72 10.84
CA PRO A 639 16.29 7.82 11.94
C PRO A 639 15.05 7.24 12.62
N ASN A 640 15.15 6.01 13.08
CA ASN A 640 14.16 5.35 13.92
C ASN A 640 14.86 4.48 14.96
N TYR A 641 14.41 4.57 16.21
CA TYR A 641 14.82 3.74 17.31
C TYR A 641 13.62 3.27 18.11
N GLN A 642 13.51 1.97 18.36
CA GLN A 642 12.43 1.40 19.15
C GLN A 642 13.01 0.43 20.18
N ARG A 643 12.46 0.47 21.38
CA ARG A 643 12.66 -0.52 22.42
C ARG A 643 11.30 -0.97 22.95
N SER A 644 11.13 -2.28 23.14
CA SER A 644 9.88 -2.85 23.66
C SER A 644 10.12 -4.15 24.38
N THR A 645 9.16 -4.49 25.27
CA THR A 645 8.99 -5.83 25.83
C THR A 645 7.60 -6.30 25.46
N ASP A 646 7.49 -7.37 24.67
CA ASP A 646 6.22 -8.01 24.34
C ASP A 646 5.92 -9.06 25.43
N SER A 647 4.76 -8.95 26.10
CA SER A 647 4.46 -9.73 27.31
C SER A 647 3.91 -11.13 27.05
N ARG A 648 3.43 -11.39 25.82
CA ARG A 648 2.71 -12.62 25.41
C ARG A 648 3.10 -13.06 24.00
N GLN A 649 4.41 -13.11 23.71
CA GLN A 649 4.88 -13.66 22.44
C GLN A 649 4.70 -15.18 22.44
N TYR A 650 3.92 -15.69 21.48
CA TYR A 650 3.77 -17.13 21.28
C TYR A 650 5.11 -17.77 20.87
N VAL A 651 5.44 -18.90 21.51
CA VAL A 651 6.67 -19.67 21.25
C VAL A 651 6.36 -20.93 20.44
N THR A 652 5.53 -21.81 20.97
CA THR A 652 5.11 -23.05 20.30
C THR A 652 3.95 -23.72 21.07
N THR A 653 3.35 -24.72 20.46
CA THR A 653 2.42 -25.66 21.11
C THR A 653 3.08 -27.04 21.22
N VAL A 654 2.97 -27.68 22.39
CA VAL A 654 3.48 -29.02 22.66
C VAL A 654 2.30 -29.89 23.06
N THR A 655 2.03 -30.98 22.34
CA THR A 655 1.02 -31.97 22.71
C THR A 655 1.48 -32.71 23.96
N ASP A 656 0.66 -32.72 25.01
CA ASP A 656 0.92 -33.40 26.27
C ASP A 656 -0.40 -33.76 26.94
N ALA A 657 -0.73 -35.05 27.02
CA ALA A 657 -1.96 -35.55 27.63
C ALA A 657 -2.12 -35.16 29.11
N ALA A 658 -1.01 -34.83 29.81
CA ALA A 658 -1.07 -34.35 31.18
C ALA A 658 -1.57 -32.89 31.29
N ALA A 659 -1.60 -32.13 30.21
CA ALA A 659 -2.10 -30.77 30.15
C ALA A 659 -3.65 -30.75 30.02
N THR A 660 -4.35 -31.40 30.93
CA THR A 660 -5.82 -31.59 30.89
C THR A 660 -6.58 -30.26 30.95
N ALA A 661 -6.07 -29.25 31.67
CA ALA A 661 -6.66 -27.94 31.77
C ALA A 661 -6.67 -27.16 30.42
N THR A 662 -5.79 -27.54 29.49
CA THR A 662 -5.64 -26.88 28.17
C THR A 662 -5.83 -27.90 27.03
N TYR A 663 -6.75 -28.84 27.20
CA TYR A 663 -7.20 -29.81 26.19
C TYR A 663 -6.11 -30.74 25.65
N GLY A 664 -5.14 -31.13 26.49
CA GLY A 664 -4.08 -32.06 26.08
C GLY A 664 -2.93 -31.40 25.28
N ALA A 665 -2.78 -30.10 25.38
CA ALA A 665 -1.65 -29.37 24.76
C ALA A 665 -1.18 -28.22 25.64
N ARG A 666 0.12 -27.96 25.65
CA ARG A 666 0.75 -26.82 26.32
C ARG A 666 0.99 -25.69 25.31
N TYR A 667 0.39 -24.53 25.53
CA TYR A 667 0.57 -23.33 24.72
C TYR A 667 1.61 -22.43 25.39
N LEU A 668 2.79 -22.34 24.78
CA LEU A 668 3.95 -21.68 25.38
C LEU A 668 4.07 -20.25 24.91
N PHE A 669 4.33 -19.38 25.87
CA PHE A 669 4.55 -17.93 25.68
C PHE A 669 5.83 -17.48 26.38
N ALA A 670 6.37 -16.35 25.93
CA ALA A 670 7.52 -15.72 26.54
C ALA A 670 7.35 -14.20 26.54
N TYR A 671 8.14 -13.54 27.38
CA TYR A 671 8.47 -12.13 27.18
C TYR A 671 9.56 -12.02 26.13
N VAL A 672 9.49 -11.00 25.29
CA VAL A 672 10.52 -10.71 24.30
C VAL A 672 10.97 -9.27 24.44
N ASP A 673 12.20 -9.08 24.89
CA ASP A 673 12.85 -7.76 24.87
C ASP A 673 13.38 -7.51 23.47
N ARG A 674 12.90 -6.46 22.81
CA ARG A 674 13.28 -6.11 21.45
C ARG A 674 13.92 -4.73 21.39
N VAL A 675 14.97 -4.62 20.60
CA VAL A 675 15.53 -3.33 20.19
C VAL A 675 15.60 -3.31 18.67
N THR A 676 15.14 -2.22 18.07
CA THR A 676 15.21 -2.02 16.62
C THR A 676 15.73 -0.63 16.34
N THR A 677 16.72 -0.52 15.46
CA THR A 677 17.24 0.77 15.00
C THR A 677 17.40 0.76 13.48
N SER A 678 17.14 1.88 12.85
CA SER A 678 17.34 2.05 11.41
C SER A 678 17.59 3.51 11.05
N LEU A 679 18.22 3.72 9.89
CA LEU A 679 18.43 5.05 9.31
C LEU A 679 18.10 4.97 7.80
N LYS A 680 16.96 5.53 7.40
CA LYS A 680 16.63 5.66 5.98
C LYS A 680 17.26 6.93 5.43
N THR A 681 18.09 6.77 4.41
CA THR A 681 18.73 7.87 3.70
C THR A 681 18.26 7.88 2.26
N ARG A 682 17.84 9.05 1.76
CA ARG A 682 17.52 9.27 0.35
C ARG A 682 18.32 10.45 -0.19
N VAL A 683 18.88 10.25 -1.38
CA VAL A 683 19.63 11.27 -2.11
C VAL A 683 19.07 11.32 -3.52
N ASN A 684 18.41 12.41 -3.87
CA ASN A 684 17.91 12.62 -5.22
C ASN A 684 18.66 13.77 -5.86
N TYR A 685 19.20 13.53 -7.04
CA TYR A 685 19.88 14.52 -7.84
C TYR A 685 19.28 14.58 -9.25
N ALA A 686 18.78 15.73 -9.65
CA ALA A 686 18.26 15.97 -10.98
C ALA A 686 19.30 16.70 -11.84
N PHE A 687 19.91 16.00 -12.79
CA PHE A 687 20.77 16.62 -13.83
C PHE A 687 19.91 17.52 -14.72
N SER A 688 18.75 17.03 -15.11
CA SER A 688 17.73 17.74 -15.87
C SER A 688 16.33 17.19 -15.49
N ARG A 689 15.28 17.67 -16.14
CA ARG A 689 13.91 17.13 -16.02
C ARG A 689 13.78 15.67 -16.49
N SER A 690 14.64 15.28 -17.44
CA SER A 690 14.63 13.95 -18.06
C SER A 690 15.70 12.99 -17.53
N LEU A 691 16.72 13.47 -16.81
CA LEU A 691 17.81 12.66 -16.28
C LEU A 691 17.96 12.88 -14.78
N THR A 692 17.71 11.81 -14.01
CA THR A 692 17.76 11.82 -12.54
C THR A 692 18.58 10.66 -12.00
N LEU A 693 19.22 10.89 -10.87
CA LEU A 693 19.89 9.88 -10.06
C LEU A 693 19.20 9.84 -8.70
N GLU A 694 18.66 8.68 -8.35
CA GLU A 694 17.96 8.45 -7.09
C GLU A 694 18.72 7.40 -6.27
N GLY A 695 19.14 7.76 -5.06
CA GLY A 695 19.81 6.89 -4.11
C GLY A 695 18.97 6.63 -2.88
N TYR A 696 18.92 5.38 -2.45
CA TYR A 696 18.32 4.94 -1.20
C TYR A 696 19.28 4.04 -0.45
N ALA A 697 19.38 4.21 0.86
CA ALA A 697 20.13 3.31 1.73
C ALA A 697 19.39 3.17 3.07
N GLU A 698 19.27 1.94 3.56
CA GLU A 698 18.66 1.62 4.85
C GLU A 698 19.50 0.58 5.59
N PRO A 699 20.47 0.99 6.43
CA PRO A 699 20.99 0.14 7.49
C PRO A 699 19.89 -0.09 8.53
N PHE A 700 19.70 -1.34 8.92
CA PHE A 700 18.69 -1.81 9.87
C PHE A 700 19.31 -2.85 10.79
N ALA A 701 19.09 -2.71 12.09
CA ALA A 701 19.50 -3.66 13.10
C ALA A 701 18.34 -3.95 14.05
N ALA A 702 18.10 -5.22 14.35
CA ALA A 702 17.09 -5.66 15.31
C ALA A 702 17.60 -6.81 16.17
N SER A 703 17.22 -6.81 17.44
CA SER A 703 17.47 -7.91 18.38
C SER A 703 16.21 -8.28 19.12
N GLY A 704 16.14 -9.54 19.55
CA GLY A 704 15.07 -10.04 20.40
C GLY A 704 15.61 -11.10 21.36
N ARG A 705 15.38 -10.89 22.65
CA ARG A 705 15.74 -11.82 23.73
C ARG A 705 14.50 -12.38 24.37
N TYR A 706 14.35 -13.70 24.31
CA TYR A 706 13.24 -14.42 24.92
C TYR A 706 13.54 -14.75 26.36
N HIS A 707 12.61 -14.46 27.27
CA HIS A 707 12.75 -14.79 28.68
C HIS A 707 11.40 -15.04 29.34
N GLY A 708 11.43 -15.59 30.59
CA GLY A 708 10.20 -15.85 31.34
C GLY A 708 9.25 -16.82 30.62
N ILE A 709 9.80 -17.81 29.93
CA ILE A 709 9.03 -18.81 29.19
C ILE A 709 8.08 -19.54 30.14
N GLY A 710 6.82 -19.68 29.73
CA GLY A 710 5.79 -20.38 30.50
C GLY A 710 4.66 -20.87 29.61
N GLU A 711 3.79 -21.70 30.17
CA GLU A 711 2.62 -22.22 29.51
C GLU A 711 1.35 -21.54 29.99
N LEU A 712 0.33 -21.43 29.13
CA LEU A 712 -1.00 -20.97 29.52
C LEU A 712 -1.56 -21.89 30.61
N ARG A 713 -1.94 -21.31 31.75
CA ARG A 713 -2.42 -22.08 32.92
C ARG A 713 -3.81 -22.68 32.70
N ALA A 714 -4.70 -21.91 32.10
CA ALA A 714 -6.06 -22.32 31.79
C ALA A 714 -6.67 -21.46 30.67
N PRO A 715 -7.63 -21.98 29.91
CA PRO A 715 -8.40 -21.20 28.93
C PRO A 715 -9.01 -19.94 29.54
N ARG A 716 -9.18 -18.89 28.73
CA ARG A 716 -9.84 -17.62 29.09
C ARG A 716 -9.13 -16.81 30.19
N THR A 717 -7.90 -17.18 30.55
CA THR A 717 -7.04 -16.42 31.48
C THR A 717 -5.85 -15.82 30.75
N SER A 718 -5.17 -14.87 31.41
CA SER A 718 -3.87 -14.32 30.98
C SER A 718 -2.69 -14.93 31.76
N GLU A 719 -2.98 -15.88 32.66
CA GLU A 719 -1.99 -16.42 33.60
C GLU A 719 -1.09 -17.45 32.92
N LEU A 720 0.21 -17.28 33.13
CA LEU A 720 1.22 -18.24 32.68
C LEU A 720 1.81 -18.97 33.90
N ARG A 721 1.92 -20.30 33.82
CA ARG A 721 2.82 -21.06 34.66
C ARG A 721 4.23 -20.91 34.11
N ARG A 722 5.08 -20.17 34.80
CA ARG A 722 6.48 -19.96 34.37
C ARG A 722 7.31 -21.19 34.68
N TYR A 723 8.10 -21.64 33.73
CA TYR A 723 9.07 -22.72 33.93
C TYR A 723 10.22 -22.25 34.78
N GLY A 724 10.75 -23.16 35.63
CA GLY A 724 11.72 -22.84 36.71
C GLY A 724 11.08 -22.48 38.04
N ALA A 725 9.72 -22.54 38.12
CA ALA A 725 8.94 -22.34 39.33
C ALA A 725 7.83 -23.40 39.44
N GLU A 726 7.15 -23.46 40.58
CA GLU A 726 5.98 -24.31 40.81
C GLU A 726 6.21 -25.82 40.46
N GLY A 727 7.41 -26.36 40.81
CA GLY A 727 7.74 -27.75 40.52
C GLY A 727 8.13 -28.08 39.09
N THR A 728 8.37 -27.08 38.28
CA THR A 728 8.85 -27.21 36.90
C THR A 728 10.30 -26.78 36.74
N THR A 729 11.03 -27.25 35.75
CA THR A 729 12.43 -26.83 35.48
C THR A 729 12.59 -26.37 34.05
N ILE A 730 13.53 -25.45 33.85
CA ILE A 730 14.03 -25.02 32.54
C ILE A 730 15.53 -24.82 32.65
N THR A 731 16.29 -25.52 31.81
CA THR A 731 17.76 -25.47 31.84
C THR A 731 18.27 -25.21 30.43
N ARG A 732 19.14 -24.23 30.24
CA ARG A 732 19.79 -23.97 28.96
C ARG A 732 20.87 -25.02 28.69
N LEU A 733 20.81 -25.64 27.53
CA LEU A 733 21.76 -26.65 27.08
C LEU A 733 22.98 -26.01 26.38
N ALA A 734 24.01 -26.81 26.11
CA ALA A 734 25.26 -26.35 25.51
C ALA A 734 25.06 -25.85 24.04
N ASP A 735 24.06 -26.36 23.32
CA ASP A 735 23.68 -25.93 21.99
C ASP A 735 22.78 -24.68 21.95
N GLY A 736 22.52 -24.09 23.13
CA GLY A 736 21.69 -22.92 23.32
C GLY A 736 20.19 -23.21 23.42
N SER A 737 19.73 -24.45 23.18
CA SER A 737 18.35 -24.86 23.40
C SER A 737 17.99 -24.96 24.89
N TYR A 738 16.75 -25.23 25.24
CA TYR A 738 16.27 -25.35 26.60
C TYR A 738 15.65 -26.74 26.83
N ALA A 739 16.15 -27.46 27.83
CA ALA A 739 15.45 -28.64 28.39
C ALA A 739 14.41 -28.17 29.38
N VAL A 740 13.16 -28.56 29.17
CA VAL A 740 12.00 -28.16 29.98
C VAL A 740 11.38 -29.43 30.57
N THR A 741 11.19 -29.43 31.90
CA THR A 741 10.46 -30.49 32.62
C THR A 741 9.23 -29.85 33.24
N PRO A 742 8.05 -29.95 32.58
CA PRO A 742 6.78 -29.50 33.13
C PRO A 742 6.22 -30.51 34.11
N GLN A 743 5.01 -30.28 34.62
CA GLN A 743 4.25 -31.33 35.29
C GLN A 743 3.68 -32.29 34.23
N GLY A 744 4.54 -33.13 33.64
CA GLY A 744 4.21 -34.04 32.53
C GLY A 744 5.46 -34.44 31.74
N ALA A 745 5.33 -34.74 30.46
CA ALA A 745 6.43 -35.16 29.61
C ALA A 745 7.46 -34.04 29.38
N ALA A 746 8.74 -34.33 29.59
CA ALA A 746 9.82 -33.39 29.29
C ALA A 746 9.96 -33.16 27.77
N PHE A 747 10.37 -31.93 27.36
CA PHE A 747 10.59 -31.56 25.98
C PHE A 747 11.74 -30.57 25.85
N THR A 748 12.19 -30.35 24.60
CA THR A 748 13.24 -29.39 24.26
C THR A 748 12.66 -28.24 23.47
N LEU A 749 13.09 -26.99 23.77
CA LEU A 749 12.77 -25.79 23.03
C LEU A 749 14.01 -25.25 22.35
N SER A 750 13.90 -24.93 21.08
CA SER A 750 14.97 -24.20 20.36
C SER A 750 15.13 -22.78 20.93
N ASN A 751 16.36 -22.30 20.95
CA ASN A 751 16.60 -20.88 21.21
C ASN A 751 15.93 -20.02 20.14
N ARG A 752 15.12 -19.03 20.57
CA ARG A 752 14.40 -18.08 19.71
C ARG A 752 15.04 -16.69 19.73
N ASP A 753 16.11 -16.49 20.50
CA ASP A 753 16.85 -15.24 20.52
C ASP A 753 17.38 -14.92 19.13
N PHE A 754 17.44 -13.65 18.77
CA PHE A 754 17.93 -13.24 17.48
C PHE A 754 18.63 -11.88 17.49
N ASN A 755 19.61 -11.72 16.63
CA ASN A 755 20.17 -10.48 16.16
C ASN A 755 20.13 -10.49 14.63
N VAL A 756 19.55 -9.49 14.04
CA VAL A 756 19.43 -9.33 12.59
C VAL A 756 20.07 -8.02 12.19
N LEU A 757 21.07 -8.09 11.32
CA LEU A 757 21.65 -6.95 10.63
C LEU A 757 21.21 -6.98 9.16
N SER A 758 20.72 -5.89 8.63
CA SER A 758 20.34 -5.78 7.22
C SER A 758 20.79 -4.45 6.65
N PHE A 759 21.39 -4.49 5.46
CA PHE A 759 21.68 -3.29 4.69
C PHE A 759 21.05 -3.43 3.31
N ARG A 760 20.15 -2.52 3.01
CA ARG A 760 19.53 -2.42 1.68
C ARG A 760 19.90 -1.09 1.07
N SER A 761 20.36 -1.12 -0.15
CA SER A 761 20.59 0.10 -0.92
C SER A 761 20.14 -0.06 -2.35
N ASN A 762 19.73 1.05 -2.94
CA ASN A 762 19.31 1.11 -4.32
C ASN A 762 19.78 2.43 -4.93
N VAL A 763 20.46 2.37 -6.05
CA VAL A 763 20.85 3.53 -6.87
C VAL A 763 20.26 3.35 -8.25
N VAL A 764 19.44 4.32 -8.65
CA VAL A 764 18.71 4.29 -9.93
C VAL A 764 19.09 5.52 -10.74
N LEU A 765 19.70 5.33 -11.88
CA LEU A 765 19.79 6.33 -12.92
C LEU A 765 18.62 6.14 -13.87
N ARG A 766 17.74 7.15 -13.99
CA ARG A 766 16.61 7.17 -14.91
C ARG A 766 16.85 8.24 -15.97
N TRP A 767 16.77 7.85 -17.21
CA TRP A 767 16.84 8.78 -18.35
C TRP A 767 15.64 8.60 -19.27
N GLU A 768 14.81 9.61 -19.34
CA GLU A 768 13.76 9.73 -20.33
C GLU A 768 14.34 10.43 -21.56
N TRP A 769 14.90 9.62 -22.47
CA TRP A 769 15.61 10.11 -23.63
C TRP A 769 14.70 10.57 -24.77
N HIS A 770 13.43 10.14 -24.75
CA HIS A 770 12.34 10.60 -25.60
C HIS A 770 11.05 10.53 -24.79
N ALA A 771 10.04 11.38 -25.09
CA ALA A 771 8.76 11.37 -24.38
C ALA A 771 8.17 9.96 -24.33
N GLY A 772 7.87 9.45 -23.12
CA GLY A 772 7.38 8.09 -22.88
C GLY A 772 8.41 6.95 -23.04
N SER A 773 9.65 7.25 -23.42
CA SER A 773 10.73 6.25 -23.63
C SER A 773 11.81 6.40 -22.59
N THR A 774 12.14 5.35 -21.85
CA THR A 774 13.02 5.43 -20.69
C THR A 774 14.13 4.40 -20.70
N LEU A 775 15.27 4.79 -20.14
CA LEU A 775 16.37 3.93 -19.78
C LEU A 775 16.58 3.96 -18.27
N TYR A 776 16.64 2.79 -17.66
CA TYR A 776 16.98 2.61 -16.25
C TYR A 776 18.28 1.83 -16.12
N VAL A 777 19.17 2.33 -15.27
CA VAL A 777 20.34 1.59 -14.77
C VAL A 777 20.16 1.51 -13.26
N VAL A 778 20.10 0.29 -12.75
CA VAL A 778 19.79 0.02 -11.34
C VAL A 778 20.93 -0.77 -10.72
N TRP A 779 21.41 -0.31 -9.56
CA TRP A 779 22.32 -1.06 -8.71
C TRP A 779 21.69 -1.20 -7.32
N GLN A 780 21.44 -2.44 -6.92
CA GLN A 780 20.89 -2.76 -5.59
C GLN A 780 21.88 -3.61 -4.80
N GLN A 781 21.90 -3.38 -3.49
CA GLN A 781 22.57 -4.27 -2.54
C GLN A 781 21.56 -4.77 -1.52
N ASN A 782 21.63 -6.06 -1.22
CA ASN A 782 20.86 -6.68 -0.17
C ASN A 782 21.82 -7.54 0.67
N ARG A 783 22.16 -7.03 1.86
CA ARG A 783 23.06 -7.67 2.81
C ARG A 783 22.31 -8.07 4.04
N ARG A 784 22.59 -9.25 4.58
CA ARG A 784 21.93 -9.74 5.80
C ARG A 784 22.87 -10.64 6.58
N ALA A 785 22.87 -10.45 7.90
CA ALA A 785 23.43 -11.39 8.87
C ALA A 785 22.38 -11.66 9.95
N SER A 786 22.35 -12.87 10.47
CA SER A 786 21.46 -13.27 11.55
C SER A 786 22.19 -14.22 12.49
N GLU A 787 22.11 -13.93 13.79
CA GLU A 787 22.73 -14.71 14.88
C GLU A 787 21.69 -14.92 15.99
N ALA A 788 21.85 -15.97 16.78
CA ALA A 788 20.92 -16.31 17.88
C ALA A 788 21.46 -15.85 19.25
N LEU A 789 21.91 -14.58 19.32
CA LEU A 789 22.56 -14.03 20.54
C LEU A 789 21.57 -13.32 21.47
N GLY A 790 20.56 -12.59 20.91
CA GLY A 790 19.59 -11.81 21.66
C GLY A 790 20.19 -10.59 22.39
N GLU A 791 21.40 -10.18 22.04
CA GLU A 791 22.05 -8.99 22.62
C GLU A 791 21.42 -7.71 22.04
N PRO A 792 21.14 -6.70 22.90
CA PRO A 792 20.54 -5.46 22.43
C PRO A 792 21.39 -4.74 21.38
N VAL A 793 20.82 -4.51 20.20
CA VAL A 793 21.48 -3.73 19.15
C VAL A 793 21.52 -2.23 19.49
N SER A 794 22.53 -1.55 18.96
CA SER A 794 22.80 -0.12 19.14
C SER A 794 22.89 0.62 17.81
N ALA A 795 23.02 1.94 17.85
CA ALA A 795 23.27 2.75 16.65
C ALA A 795 24.61 2.40 15.96
N ALA A 796 25.61 1.91 16.72
CA ALA A 796 26.89 1.47 16.15
C ALA A 796 26.74 0.24 15.24
N ASP A 797 25.77 -0.63 15.52
CA ASP A 797 25.51 -1.83 14.72
C ASP A 797 24.98 -1.50 13.32
N LEU A 798 24.43 -0.30 13.12
CA LEU A 798 24.06 0.19 11.80
C LEU A 798 25.26 0.26 10.83
N LEU A 799 26.45 0.57 11.35
CA LEU A 799 27.67 0.60 10.54
C LEU A 799 28.12 -0.81 10.15
N ASN A 800 27.87 -1.79 11.03
CA ASN A 800 28.23 -3.20 10.79
C ASN A 800 27.34 -3.83 9.71
N THR A 801 26.13 -3.30 9.47
CA THR A 801 25.23 -3.82 8.43
C THR A 801 25.85 -3.81 7.03
N THR A 802 26.72 -2.82 6.74
CA THR A 802 27.40 -2.71 5.44
C THR A 802 28.46 -3.79 5.22
N ARG A 803 28.90 -4.49 6.28
CA ARG A 803 29.87 -5.57 6.26
C ARG A 803 29.22 -6.96 6.18
N ALA A 804 27.91 -7.04 6.39
CA ALA A 804 27.18 -8.30 6.29
C ALA A 804 27.31 -8.89 4.89
N ALA A 805 27.27 -10.22 4.80
CA ALA A 805 27.27 -10.91 3.51
C ALA A 805 25.99 -10.58 2.73
N GLY A 806 26.10 -10.55 1.39
CA GLY A 806 24.94 -10.26 0.55
C GLY A 806 25.28 -10.12 -0.92
N ASP A 807 24.24 -9.88 -1.71
CA ASP A 807 24.32 -9.85 -3.17
C ASP A 807 24.29 -8.41 -3.68
N ASN A 808 24.97 -8.19 -4.79
CA ASN A 808 24.80 -7.05 -5.66
C ASN A 808 23.91 -7.46 -6.83
N PHE A 809 22.89 -6.69 -7.10
CA PHE A 809 22.00 -6.83 -8.24
C PHE A 809 22.21 -5.64 -9.17
N LEU A 810 22.51 -5.91 -10.42
CA LEU A 810 22.66 -4.90 -11.47
C LEU A 810 21.58 -5.14 -12.51
N ALA A 811 20.84 -4.12 -12.89
CA ALA A 811 19.84 -4.22 -13.95
C ALA A 811 19.93 -3.06 -14.92
N LEU A 812 19.66 -3.36 -16.17
CA LEU A 812 19.48 -2.41 -17.27
C LEU A 812 18.12 -2.67 -17.90
N LYS A 813 17.28 -1.64 -17.99
CA LYS A 813 15.98 -1.73 -18.66
C LYS A 813 15.84 -0.57 -19.64
N MET A 814 15.45 -0.88 -20.86
CA MET A 814 15.15 0.10 -21.89
C MET A 814 13.75 -0.14 -22.43
N SER A 815 12.94 0.92 -22.50
CA SER A 815 11.61 0.90 -23.11
C SER A 815 11.51 1.97 -24.18
N TYR A 816 10.72 1.70 -25.21
CA TYR A 816 10.46 2.63 -26.31
C TYR A 816 8.96 2.81 -26.53
N TRP A 817 8.46 4.04 -26.43
CA TRP A 817 7.07 4.36 -26.66
C TRP A 817 6.77 4.60 -28.14
N LEU A 818 5.83 3.85 -28.69
CA LEU A 818 5.41 3.89 -30.09
C LEU A 818 3.93 4.24 -30.18
N PRO A 819 3.59 5.51 -30.47
CA PRO A 819 2.21 5.84 -30.82
C PRO A 819 1.90 5.33 -32.23
N VAL A 820 0.94 4.43 -32.34
CA VAL A 820 0.42 3.99 -33.63
C VAL A 820 -0.73 4.91 -34.01
N LYS A 821 -0.55 5.72 -35.06
CA LYS A 821 -1.62 6.58 -35.56
C LYS A 821 -2.77 5.68 -36.04
N GLY A 822 -3.86 5.64 -35.29
CA GLY A 822 -5.08 4.99 -35.73
C GLY A 822 -5.52 5.63 -37.07
N ARG A 823 -5.90 4.81 -38.03
CA ARG A 823 -6.59 5.32 -39.21
C ARG A 823 -7.90 5.95 -38.75
N SER A 824 -8.07 7.25 -39.01
CA SER A 824 -9.28 8.06 -38.77
C SER A 824 -10.50 7.48 -39.47
#